data_9d76f697afe9a0861ec48c16cbff8454
#
_entry.id   9d76f697afe9a0861ec48c16cbff8454
#
_cell.length_a   1.000
_cell.length_b   1.000
_cell.length_c   1.000
_cell.angle_alpha   90.00
_cell.angle_beta   90.00
_cell.angle_gamma   90.00
#
_symmetry.space_group_name_H-M   'P 1'
#
loop_
_entity.id
_entity.type
_entity.pdbx_description
1 polymer ?
#
loop_
_entity_poly.entity_id
_entity_poly.type
_entity_poly.pdbx_seq_one_letter_code
_entity_poly.pdbx_strand_id
1 'polypeptide(L)'
;MSAYTQKNRPLAITTPLGEDVLLLKRFQGHEAISQLFSFHVDLLAEAQNDIRFDRILGQSVTVKLRLVDDEKRYFNGIVNRFSQGDRDDVPFVHFRAEIVPKLWRLTKKVRSRIFHHLSIPDILRQVLAGLDVTYQLSVSYYPRDYCVQYRESDFDFVSRLMEEEGIYYFFEHSESKHQMIVTDAPKLHPSVPGTSDVIYERVLRGDRDETRIWTWEKTQELRSGEYTLWDHCFELPDNHLEGKQETLDSVGIGKATHKLKIGGNDKLEIYEYPGGFAQRFDGIDDRGAPRPKDLQEIFRDRERTVGLRMEQEQALSLEIAGAGNCGQFLPGHKFTLKHHFDADDQYLLTRVEHDAHCEFYRSGDAPPRDYYENRFRCIPAALPYRPQCVTREPVIAGIQTATVVGPAGEEIFCDKYGRIKVQFHWDREGKMDGDNSCWLRVAQAWAGKGWGAFFWPRIGHEVVVVFEEGDPDQPLIVGSVYNAENMPWFPLPAQKQLGGFKSASLHGTANQNYNGIVFNDEMGHEHLSIHSERNMSLNAEYDKMTHAGCHKGERVSSANILTVGGLSPGGGSGGGFDAGDTIAEPPPLGGLGLNSVMVFGENLQTVAGLNHQLALGSNIQICINPLGMAAGVPGFPGAPAMIAALASGLGGNMQFTVGTSANFVLGQEFDINLGPPKIEISGPYSDHPATVVLCGALGAAAIAWVILYDALREDQQRAALAIKFQKLVDALLGAMLTIEMAMKAAHQGIMEQYKGSALAGSSSQFQSSDASDWGILSFGAGAATLAAMQAPLETIGAE
;
A
#
# COMPACT_ATOMS: atom_id res chain seq x y z
N MET A 1 -65.61 25.20 17.91
CA MET A 1 -65.34 23.79 18.45
C MET A 1 -65.71 22.85 17.32
N SER A 2 -64.89 21.88 17.01
CA SER A 2 -65.25 20.84 16.03
C SER A 2 -66.49 20.10 16.47
N ALA A 3 -67.39 19.85 15.50
CA ALA A 3 -68.64 19.11 15.78
C ALA A 3 -68.30 17.59 16.00
N TYR A 4 -67.09 17.16 15.62
CA TYR A 4 -66.62 15.78 15.71
C TYR A 4 -65.40 15.69 16.58
N THR A 5 -65.29 14.64 17.39
CA THR A 5 -64.19 14.46 18.36
C THR A 5 -63.65 13.04 18.38
N GLN A 6 -62.35 12.92 18.64
CA GLN A 6 -61.62 11.65 18.85
C GLN A 6 -61.61 11.27 20.37
N LYS A 7 -62.19 12.09 21.20
CA LYS A 7 -62.28 11.82 22.64
C LYS A 7 -62.99 10.47 22.89
N ASN A 8 -62.41 9.63 23.65
CA ASN A 8 -62.90 8.26 23.96
C ASN A 8 -62.90 7.28 22.76
N ARG A 9 -62.28 7.61 21.62
CA ARG A 9 -62.06 6.65 20.54
C ARG A 9 -60.91 5.73 20.88
N PRO A 10 -60.96 4.45 20.47
CA PRO A 10 -59.80 3.54 20.62
C PRO A 10 -58.60 3.96 19.78
N LEU A 11 -58.81 4.67 18.67
CA LEU A 11 -57.79 5.17 17.78
C LEU A 11 -57.93 6.69 17.62
N ALA A 12 -56.83 7.41 17.85
CA ALA A 12 -56.82 8.89 17.74
C ALA A 12 -55.46 9.40 17.26
N ILE A 13 -55.44 10.60 16.68
CA ILE A 13 -54.20 11.27 16.26
C ILE A 13 -54.06 12.65 16.91
N THR A 14 -52.86 12.96 17.36
CA THR A 14 -52.49 14.31 17.82
C THR A 14 -51.60 14.95 16.76
N THR A 15 -51.94 16.15 16.34
CA THR A 15 -51.23 16.92 15.31
C THR A 15 -50.99 18.37 15.77
N PRO A 16 -50.02 19.05 15.19
CA PRO A 16 -49.75 20.47 15.50
C PRO A 16 -50.82 21.43 15.02
N LEU A 17 -51.79 20.96 14.23
CA LEU A 17 -52.91 21.77 13.75
C LEU A 17 -53.99 22.08 14.83
N GLY A 18 -53.93 21.30 15.92
CA GLY A 18 -54.86 21.41 17.03
C GLY A 18 -55.68 20.14 17.27
N GLU A 19 -56.38 20.11 18.40
CA GLU A 19 -57.23 18.99 18.78
C GLU A 19 -58.42 18.88 17.82
N ASP A 20 -58.71 17.64 17.37
CA ASP A 20 -59.82 17.28 16.48
C ASP A 20 -59.88 18.01 15.12
N VAL A 21 -58.80 18.73 14.71
CA VAL A 21 -58.75 19.34 13.37
C VAL A 21 -58.59 18.25 12.29
N LEU A 22 -57.80 17.23 12.57
CA LEU A 22 -57.68 16.02 11.76
C LEU A 22 -58.17 14.85 12.59
N LEU A 23 -59.10 14.08 12.04
CA LEU A 23 -59.71 12.92 12.67
C LEU A 23 -59.16 11.65 12.05
N LEU A 24 -58.67 10.70 12.84
CA LEU A 24 -58.09 9.47 12.35
C LEU A 24 -59.18 8.46 11.95
N LYS A 25 -59.13 8.00 10.69
CA LYS A 25 -60.05 6.97 10.15
C LYS A 25 -59.40 5.60 10.09
N ARG A 26 -58.15 5.51 9.63
CA ARG A 26 -57.41 4.27 9.49
C ARG A 26 -55.95 4.51 9.81
N PHE A 27 -55.34 3.53 10.40
CA PHE A 27 -53.91 3.46 10.68
C PHE A 27 -53.36 2.13 10.19
N GLN A 28 -52.40 2.21 9.28
CA GLN A 28 -51.62 1.05 8.79
C GLN A 28 -50.16 1.36 8.84
N GLY A 29 -49.36 0.36 9.06
CA GLY A 29 -47.91 0.58 9.01
C GLY A 29 -47.11 -0.60 9.46
N HIS A 30 -45.81 -0.42 9.43
CA HIS A 30 -44.85 -1.42 9.88
C HIS A 30 -43.71 -0.79 10.67
N GLU A 31 -43.23 -1.55 11.59
CA GLU A 31 -41.97 -1.29 12.30
C GLU A 31 -41.17 -2.59 12.39
N ALA A 32 -39.83 -2.48 12.32
CA ALA A 32 -38.93 -3.64 12.40
C ALA A 32 -37.58 -3.23 13.01
N ILE A 33 -36.84 -4.20 13.50
CA ILE A 33 -35.47 -3.99 13.96
C ILE A 33 -34.59 -3.57 12.76
N SER A 34 -33.72 -2.59 12.96
CA SER A 34 -32.80 -2.03 11.96
C SER A 34 -33.46 -1.51 10.68
N GLN A 35 -34.72 -1.07 10.76
CA GLN A 35 -35.45 -0.47 9.66
C GLN A 35 -36.17 0.82 10.11
N LEU A 36 -36.38 1.71 9.15
CA LEU A 36 -37.24 2.85 9.38
C LEU A 36 -38.69 2.38 9.46
N PHE A 37 -39.43 2.79 10.50
CA PHE A 37 -40.86 2.57 10.50
C PHE A 37 -41.56 3.50 9.49
N SER A 38 -42.70 3.04 8.95
CA SER A 38 -43.58 3.84 8.13
C SER A 38 -45.01 3.55 8.50
N PHE A 39 -45.74 4.63 8.89
CA PHE A 39 -47.15 4.54 9.23
C PHE A 39 -47.96 5.40 8.26
N HIS A 40 -48.98 4.83 7.69
CA HIS A 40 -49.94 5.49 6.78
C HIS A 40 -51.21 5.73 7.53
N VAL A 41 -51.71 6.95 7.49
CA VAL A 41 -52.97 7.34 8.15
C VAL A 41 -53.91 7.95 7.16
N ASP A 42 -55.16 7.46 7.16
CA ASP A 42 -56.26 8.10 6.48
C ASP A 42 -56.99 9.02 7.50
N LEU A 43 -57.11 10.26 7.10
CA LEU A 43 -57.57 11.36 7.97
C LEU A 43 -58.79 12.06 7.35
N LEU A 44 -59.64 12.59 8.22
CA LEU A 44 -60.80 13.42 7.83
C LEU A 44 -60.62 14.79 8.46
N ALA A 45 -60.94 15.83 7.70
CA ALA A 45 -61.09 17.17 8.24
C ALA A 45 -62.46 17.76 7.82
N GLU A 46 -63.07 18.52 8.73
CA GLU A 46 -64.32 19.26 8.38
C GLU A 46 -63.98 20.23 7.23
N ALA A 47 -64.90 20.33 6.23
CA ALA A 47 -64.66 21.10 5.00
C ALA A 47 -64.38 22.61 5.22
N GLN A 48 -64.68 23.09 6.40
CA GLN A 48 -64.47 24.48 6.80
C GLN A 48 -63.07 24.72 7.38
N ASN A 49 -62.31 23.67 7.68
CA ASN A 49 -60.99 23.79 8.25
C ASN A 49 -59.96 24.08 7.13
N ASP A 50 -59.16 25.12 7.30
CA ASP A 50 -58.02 25.42 6.42
C ASP A 50 -56.85 24.57 6.84
N ILE A 51 -56.56 23.48 6.09
CA ILE A 51 -55.48 22.55 6.36
C ILE A 51 -54.21 22.96 5.56
N ARG A 52 -53.33 23.66 6.21
CA ARG A 52 -52.09 24.15 5.61
C ARG A 52 -50.99 23.08 5.69
N PHE A 53 -50.45 22.67 4.55
CA PHE A 53 -49.44 21.61 4.39
C PHE A 53 -48.08 21.99 5.06
N ASP A 54 -47.74 23.28 5.02
CA ASP A 54 -46.50 23.79 5.65
C ASP A 54 -46.54 23.69 7.19
N ARG A 55 -47.71 23.59 7.78
CA ARG A 55 -47.86 23.40 9.24
C ARG A 55 -47.83 21.95 9.70
N ILE A 56 -47.84 20.99 8.80
CA ILE A 56 -47.86 19.56 9.15
C ILE A 56 -46.66 18.80 8.59
N LEU A 57 -46.16 19.16 7.39
CA LEU A 57 -44.99 18.54 6.81
C LEU A 57 -43.74 18.76 7.68
N GLY A 58 -43.05 17.70 7.99
CA GLY A 58 -41.85 17.68 8.84
C GLY A 58 -42.13 17.83 10.34
N GLN A 59 -43.41 17.99 10.73
CA GLN A 59 -43.81 18.15 12.12
C GLN A 59 -44.11 16.82 12.79
N SER A 60 -43.96 16.79 14.12
CA SER A 60 -44.24 15.60 14.94
C SER A 60 -45.74 15.38 15.07
N VAL A 61 -46.18 14.15 14.85
CA VAL A 61 -47.56 13.67 15.09
C VAL A 61 -47.54 12.37 15.86
N THR A 62 -48.58 12.07 16.58
CA THR A 62 -48.68 10.85 17.39
C THR A 62 -50.05 10.20 17.18
N VAL A 63 -50.05 8.94 16.74
CA VAL A 63 -51.21 8.07 16.77
C VAL A 63 -51.27 7.39 18.14
N LYS A 64 -52.43 7.38 18.73
CA LYS A 64 -52.73 6.75 20.01
C LYS A 64 -53.71 5.58 19.78
N LEU A 65 -53.32 4.40 20.22
CA LEU A 65 -54.15 3.18 20.25
C LEU A 65 -54.44 2.84 21.72
N ARG A 66 -55.74 2.68 22.07
CA ARG A 66 -56.13 2.19 23.39
C ARG A 66 -56.11 0.66 23.37
N LEU A 67 -55.37 0.07 24.30
CA LEU A 67 -55.28 -1.35 24.47
C LEU A 67 -56.46 -1.93 25.29
N VAL A 68 -56.54 -3.22 25.35
CA VAL A 68 -57.63 -3.97 26.02
C VAL A 68 -57.72 -3.64 27.52
N ASP A 69 -56.58 -3.41 28.16
CA ASP A 69 -56.47 -3.05 29.57
C ASP A 69 -56.57 -1.57 29.90
N ASP A 70 -57.12 -0.79 28.94
CA ASP A 70 -57.20 0.68 29.00
C ASP A 70 -55.84 1.40 28.96
N GLU A 71 -54.72 0.67 28.82
CA GLU A 71 -53.40 1.24 28.56
C GLU A 71 -53.35 1.85 27.14
N LYS A 72 -52.35 2.66 26.92
CA LYS A 72 -52.22 3.39 25.65
C LYS A 72 -50.90 3.04 24.96
N ARG A 73 -50.99 2.59 23.72
CA ARG A 73 -49.87 2.48 22.80
C ARG A 73 -49.78 3.73 21.94
N TYR A 74 -48.58 4.27 21.83
CA TYR A 74 -48.30 5.45 21.02
C TYR A 74 -47.44 5.07 19.80
N PHE A 75 -47.70 5.77 18.67
CA PHE A 75 -46.90 5.69 17.48
C PHE A 75 -46.54 7.13 17.07
N ASN A 76 -45.37 7.61 17.47
CA ASN A 76 -44.90 8.97 17.21
C ASN A 76 -43.92 8.99 16.03
N GLY A 77 -43.99 10.02 15.20
CA GLY A 77 -43.07 10.26 14.11
C GLY A 77 -43.24 11.65 13.52
N ILE A 78 -42.59 11.91 12.41
CA ILE A 78 -42.74 13.14 11.62
C ILE A 78 -43.50 12.83 10.32
N VAL A 79 -44.29 13.76 9.84
CA VAL A 79 -44.99 13.64 8.55
C VAL A 79 -43.99 13.95 7.43
N ASN A 80 -43.65 12.96 6.59
CA ASN A 80 -42.80 13.17 5.41
C ASN A 80 -43.59 13.42 4.12
N ARG A 81 -44.84 12.93 4.08
CA ARG A 81 -45.74 13.07 2.94
C ARG A 81 -47.16 13.35 3.44
N PHE A 82 -47.81 14.32 2.84
CA PHE A 82 -49.20 14.71 3.15
C PHE A 82 -49.94 14.97 1.84
N SER A 83 -51.16 14.42 1.70
CA SER A 83 -51.98 14.58 0.50
C SER A 83 -53.41 14.82 0.87
N GLN A 84 -54.07 15.63 0.05
CA GLN A 84 -55.50 15.86 0.08
C GLN A 84 -56.18 15.06 -1.05
N GLY A 85 -57.19 14.32 -0.70
CA GLY A 85 -58.06 13.56 -1.61
C GLY A 85 -59.37 14.26 -1.87
N ASP A 86 -60.39 13.45 -2.15
CA ASP A 86 -61.72 13.90 -2.48
C ASP A 86 -62.46 14.45 -1.26
N ARG A 87 -63.56 15.14 -1.55
CA ARG A 87 -64.51 15.63 -0.55
C ARG A 87 -65.76 14.74 -0.61
N ASP A 88 -66.23 14.29 0.56
CA ASP A 88 -67.52 13.62 0.69
C ASP A 88 -68.68 14.60 0.44
N ASP A 89 -69.84 14.08 0.10
CA ASP A 89 -71.07 14.90 -0.06
C ASP A 89 -71.40 15.67 1.23
N VAL A 90 -70.95 15.24 2.39
CA VAL A 90 -71.12 15.91 3.70
C VAL A 90 -70.09 15.35 4.70
N PRO A 91 -69.59 16.14 5.63
CA PRO A 91 -68.92 17.47 5.58
C PRO A 91 -67.41 17.36 5.54
N PHE A 92 -66.86 16.20 5.15
CA PHE A 92 -65.44 15.88 5.29
C PHE A 92 -64.66 15.95 3.98
N VAL A 93 -63.42 16.41 4.10
CA VAL A 93 -62.34 16.28 3.10
C VAL A 93 -61.40 15.20 3.58
N HIS A 94 -60.99 14.31 2.69
CA HIS A 94 -60.09 13.22 2.97
C HIS A 94 -58.64 13.68 2.85
N PHE A 95 -57.83 13.27 3.79
CA PHE A 95 -56.36 13.47 3.78
C PHE A 95 -55.65 12.16 4.03
N ARG A 96 -54.42 12.07 3.57
CA ARG A 96 -53.48 10.96 3.88
C ARG A 96 -52.15 11.51 4.32
N ALA A 97 -51.57 10.90 5.34
CA ALA A 97 -50.24 11.23 5.78
C ALA A 97 -49.41 9.94 5.89
N GLU A 98 -48.12 10.08 5.57
CA GLU A 98 -47.11 9.09 5.86
C GLU A 98 -46.26 9.65 7.02
N ILE A 99 -46.09 8.83 8.06
CA ILE A 99 -45.38 9.17 9.29
C ILE A 99 -44.13 8.28 9.39
N VAL A 100 -42.98 8.92 9.54
CA VAL A 100 -41.66 8.24 9.56
C VAL A 100 -40.84 8.71 10.77
N PRO A 101 -39.76 7.97 11.17
CA PRO A 101 -38.90 8.45 12.24
C PRO A 101 -38.11 9.69 11.82
N LYS A 102 -37.64 10.48 12.79
CA LYS A 102 -36.73 11.62 12.53
C LYS A 102 -35.45 11.15 11.81
N LEU A 103 -35.01 9.90 12.05
CA LEU A 103 -33.90 9.24 11.37
C LEU A 103 -34.04 9.25 9.82
N TRP A 104 -35.29 9.22 9.30
CA TRP A 104 -35.57 9.30 7.86
C TRP A 104 -34.95 10.53 7.21
N ARG A 105 -34.80 11.65 7.94
CA ARG A 105 -34.15 12.86 7.40
C ARG A 105 -32.73 12.59 6.90
N LEU A 106 -32.04 11.61 7.46
CA LEU A 106 -30.69 11.24 7.06
C LEU A 106 -30.65 10.59 5.67
N THR A 107 -31.76 10.03 5.18
CA THR A 107 -31.86 9.52 3.78
C THR A 107 -31.79 10.65 2.75
N LYS A 108 -31.97 11.92 3.18
CA LYS A 108 -31.97 13.12 2.32
C LYS A 108 -30.66 13.91 2.42
N LYS A 109 -29.68 13.42 3.17
CA LYS A 109 -28.38 14.03 3.30
C LYS A 109 -27.33 13.10 2.72
N VAL A 110 -26.80 13.43 1.54
CA VAL A 110 -25.72 12.67 0.87
C VAL A 110 -24.40 13.42 1.06
N ARG A 111 -23.36 12.71 1.46
CA ARG A 111 -22.05 13.31 1.77
C ARG A 111 -20.89 12.43 1.29
N SER A 112 -19.71 13.08 1.25
CA SER A 112 -18.42 12.41 1.22
C SER A 112 -17.56 13.06 2.30
N ARG A 113 -17.05 12.28 3.23
CA ARG A 113 -16.21 12.72 4.35
C ARG A 113 -15.45 11.55 4.95
N ILE A 114 -14.45 11.85 5.73
CA ILE A 114 -13.50 10.91 6.28
C ILE A 114 -13.57 10.98 7.82
N PHE A 115 -13.48 9.81 8.47
CA PHE A 115 -13.39 9.66 9.90
C PHE A 115 -12.07 8.95 10.24
N HIS A 116 -11.28 9.56 11.11
CA HIS A 116 -9.98 9.04 11.55
C HIS A 116 -10.00 8.66 13.01
N HIS A 117 -9.37 7.51 13.33
CA HIS A 117 -9.14 7.04 14.69
C HIS A 117 -10.40 7.08 15.56
N LEU A 118 -11.55 6.76 14.98
CA LEU A 118 -12.83 6.73 15.66
C LEU A 118 -13.39 5.32 15.71
N SER A 119 -13.97 4.97 16.85
CA SER A 119 -14.77 3.76 16.97
C SER A 119 -16.12 3.94 16.25
N ILE A 120 -16.72 2.84 15.78
CA ILE A 120 -18.03 2.93 15.13
C ILE A 120 -19.07 3.60 16.04
N PRO A 121 -19.18 3.32 17.35
CA PRO A 121 -20.07 4.07 18.23
C PRO A 121 -19.81 5.57 18.26
N ASP A 122 -18.55 6.02 18.14
CA ASP A 122 -18.24 7.45 18.12
C ASP A 122 -18.65 8.09 16.79
N ILE A 123 -18.46 7.40 15.68
CA ILE A 123 -18.98 7.82 14.37
C ILE A 123 -20.51 7.93 14.41
N LEU A 124 -21.20 6.91 14.96
CA LEU A 124 -22.66 6.93 15.11
C LEU A 124 -23.13 8.13 15.95
N ARG A 125 -22.47 8.44 17.07
CA ARG A 125 -22.78 9.61 17.90
C ARG A 125 -22.66 10.92 17.14
N GLN A 126 -21.66 11.04 16.28
CA GLN A 126 -21.46 12.24 15.45
C GLN A 126 -22.54 12.37 14.37
N VAL A 127 -22.84 11.27 13.65
CA VAL A 127 -23.78 11.30 12.53
C VAL A 127 -25.23 11.43 12.99
N LEU A 128 -25.58 10.76 14.07
CA LEU A 128 -26.91 10.76 14.69
C LEU A 128 -27.14 11.94 15.64
N ALA A 129 -26.19 12.87 15.74
CA ALA A 129 -26.32 14.03 16.60
C ALA A 129 -27.60 14.83 16.30
N GLY A 130 -28.34 15.20 17.36
CA GLY A 130 -29.63 15.92 17.27
C GLY A 130 -30.86 15.01 17.10
N LEU A 131 -30.67 13.67 17.08
CA LEU A 131 -31.77 12.72 17.19
C LEU A 131 -31.89 12.22 18.65
N ASP A 132 -33.08 11.73 19.02
CA ASP A 132 -33.33 11.11 20.31
C ASP A 132 -32.80 9.65 20.30
N VAL A 133 -31.52 9.43 20.66
CA VAL A 133 -30.85 8.12 20.62
C VAL A 133 -30.35 7.73 22.00
N THR A 134 -30.59 6.48 22.39
CA THR A 134 -30.01 5.82 23.56
C THR A 134 -29.10 4.69 23.10
N TYR A 135 -27.85 4.69 23.56
CA TYR A 135 -26.89 3.64 23.26
C TYR A 135 -26.81 2.65 24.41
N GLN A 136 -27.08 1.39 24.14
CA GLN A 136 -26.99 0.26 25.06
C GLN A 136 -26.00 -0.76 24.51
N LEU A 137 -24.71 -0.34 24.41
CA LEU A 137 -23.64 -1.15 23.86
C LEU A 137 -22.88 -1.84 25.00
N SER A 138 -22.63 -3.14 24.84
CA SER A 138 -22.00 -4.00 25.83
C SER A 138 -20.57 -4.41 25.45
N VAL A 139 -20.21 -4.30 24.17
CA VAL A 139 -18.90 -4.67 23.63
C VAL A 139 -18.01 -3.44 23.57
N SER A 140 -16.70 -3.62 23.74
CA SER A 140 -15.69 -2.58 23.48
C SER A 140 -15.37 -2.55 21.98
N TYR A 141 -15.43 -1.38 21.39
CA TYR A 141 -15.12 -1.14 19.97
C TYR A 141 -13.79 -0.42 19.87
N TYR A 142 -12.88 -0.95 19.09
CA TYR A 142 -11.60 -0.30 18.83
C TYR A 142 -11.75 0.77 17.75
N PRO A 143 -11.00 1.89 17.85
CA PRO A 143 -10.95 2.88 16.79
C PRO A 143 -10.44 2.25 15.49
N ARG A 144 -11.13 2.51 14.39
CA ARG A 144 -10.64 2.24 13.03
C ARG A 144 -9.66 3.34 12.64
N ASP A 145 -8.59 2.99 11.97
CA ASP A 145 -7.63 3.96 11.46
C ASP A 145 -8.28 4.92 10.47
N TYR A 146 -9.08 4.39 9.55
CA TYR A 146 -9.70 5.14 8.48
C TYR A 146 -11.09 4.59 8.15
N CYS A 147 -12.08 5.47 7.96
CA CYS A 147 -13.44 5.09 7.60
C CYS A 147 -14.06 6.20 6.75
N VAL A 148 -14.48 5.89 5.54
CA VAL A 148 -14.97 6.85 4.55
C VAL A 148 -16.47 6.70 4.34
N GLN A 149 -17.19 7.79 4.46
CA GLN A 149 -18.49 7.95 3.86
C GLN A 149 -18.31 8.48 2.44
N TYR A 150 -18.67 7.72 1.42
CA TYR A 150 -18.46 8.12 0.03
C TYR A 150 -19.72 8.11 -0.80
N ARG A 151 -20.23 9.31 -1.17
CA ARG A 151 -21.41 9.52 -2.05
C ARG A 151 -22.66 8.72 -1.65
N GLU A 152 -22.79 8.44 -0.37
CA GLU A 152 -23.91 7.73 0.23
C GLU A 152 -24.70 8.65 1.18
N SER A 153 -25.92 8.27 1.52
CA SER A 153 -26.70 9.01 2.50
C SER A 153 -26.14 8.80 3.92
N ASP A 154 -26.37 9.78 4.82
CA ASP A 154 -26.02 9.62 6.23
C ASP A 154 -26.72 8.38 6.82
N PHE A 155 -27.93 8.02 6.32
CA PHE A 155 -28.65 6.83 6.74
C PHE A 155 -28.01 5.54 6.25
N ASP A 156 -27.65 5.43 4.97
CA ASP A 156 -27.00 4.22 4.43
C ASP A 156 -25.65 4.01 5.11
N PHE A 157 -24.89 5.10 5.31
CA PHE A 157 -23.59 5.04 6.01
C PHE A 157 -23.70 4.44 7.42
N VAL A 158 -24.60 4.98 8.27
CA VAL A 158 -24.74 4.45 9.63
C VAL A 158 -25.36 3.04 9.63
N SER A 159 -26.22 2.73 8.66
CA SER A 159 -26.83 1.39 8.55
C SER A 159 -25.79 0.33 8.24
N ARG A 160 -24.95 0.53 7.20
CA ARG A 160 -23.90 -0.46 6.88
C ARG A 160 -22.88 -0.63 8.00
N LEU A 161 -22.48 0.47 8.67
CA LEU A 161 -21.55 0.37 9.81
C LEU A 161 -22.16 -0.39 10.98
N MET A 162 -23.46 -0.21 11.25
CA MET A 162 -24.15 -0.98 12.29
C MET A 162 -24.27 -2.47 11.89
N GLU A 163 -24.61 -2.74 10.62
CA GLU A 163 -24.70 -4.08 10.07
C GLU A 163 -23.36 -4.84 10.16
N GLU A 164 -22.24 -4.19 9.78
CA GLU A 164 -20.89 -4.74 9.89
C GLU A 164 -20.52 -5.14 11.31
N GLU A 165 -20.86 -4.29 12.28
CA GLU A 165 -20.49 -4.47 13.70
C GLU A 165 -21.50 -5.29 14.49
N GLY A 166 -22.58 -5.78 13.84
CA GLY A 166 -23.66 -6.51 14.48
C GLY A 166 -24.49 -5.65 15.43
N ILE A 167 -24.38 -4.33 15.30
CA ILE A 167 -25.21 -3.35 16.02
C ILE A 167 -26.56 -3.24 15.33
N TYR A 168 -27.61 -3.15 16.08
CA TYR A 168 -28.94 -2.96 15.57
C TYR A 168 -29.72 -1.93 16.38
N TYR A 169 -30.85 -1.47 15.85
CA TYR A 169 -31.69 -0.49 16.52
C TYR A 169 -33.17 -0.82 16.38
N PHE A 170 -33.95 -0.28 17.29
CA PHE A 170 -35.41 -0.28 17.25
C PHE A 170 -35.93 1.03 17.86
N PHE A 171 -37.23 1.28 17.74
CA PHE A 171 -37.84 2.51 18.25
C PHE A 171 -38.77 2.22 19.42
N GLU A 172 -38.69 3.05 20.45
CA GLU A 172 -39.68 3.15 21.50
C GLU A 172 -40.47 4.44 21.32
N HIS A 173 -41.80 4.36 21.45
CA HIS A 173 -42.67 5.50 21.23
C HIS A 173 -43.34 5.91 22.53
N SER A 174 -43.46 7.24 22.71
CA SER A 174 -44.27 7.87 23.79
C SER A 174 -45.23 8.87 23.19
N GLU A 175 -46.05 9.50 24.03
CA GLU A 175 -47.03 10.49 23.59
C GLU A 175 -46.41 11.66 22.82
N SER A 176 -45.21 12.07 23.18
CA SER A 176 -44.57 13.27 22.63
C SER A 176 -43.38 13.03 21.73
N LYS A 177 -42.76 11.82 21.77
CA LYS A 177 -41.54 11.50 21.05
C LYS A 177 -41.38 10.03 20.72
N HIS A 178 -40.54 9.72 19.75
CA HIS A 178 -39.97 8.40 19.56
C HIS A 178 -38.48 8.44 19.86
N GLN A 179 -37.96 7.39 20.43
CA GLN A 179 -36.58 7.25 20.83
C GLN A 179 -35.96 6.04 20.09
N MET A 180 -34.82 6.24 19.49
CA MET A 180 -34.03 5.16 18.87
C MET A 180 -33.17 4.50 19.94
N ILE A 181 -33.32 3.21 20.12
CA ILE A 181 -32.47 2.41 21.00
C ILE A 181 -31.47 1.67 20.12
N VAL A 182 -30.18 1.94 20.30
CA VAL A 182 -29.08 1.31 19.60
C VAL A 182 -28.40 0.32 20.53
N THR A 183 -28.30 -0.95 20.14
CA THR A 183 -27.79 -2.03 20.98
C THR A 183 -26.97 -3.05 20.18
N ASP A 184 -26.10 -3.77 20.86
CA ASP A 184 -25.29 -4.87 20.33
C ASP A 184 -25.53 -6.20 21.08
N ALA A 185 -26.46 -6.21 22.03
CA ALA A 185 -26.68 -7.32 22.97
C ALA A 185 -27.75 -8.29 22.45
N PRO A 186 -27.38 -9.37 21.72
CA PRO A 186 -28.33 -10.22 20.97
C PRO A 186 -29.31 -11.00 21.83
N LYS A 187 -29.17 -11.01 23.15
CA LYS A 187 -30.00 -11.75 24.12
C LYS A 187 -30.63 -10.86 25.20
N LEU A 188 -30.21 -9.60 25.31
CA LEU A 188 -30.66 -8.67 26.35
C LEU A 188 -31.78 -7.75 25.84
N HIS A 189 -32.91 -8.35 25.43
CA HIS A 189 -34.07 -7.60 24.99
C HIS A 189 -35.06 -7.39 26.15
N PRO A 190 -35.68 -6.20 26.28
CA PRO A 190 -36.77 -5.96 27.22
C PRO A 190 -38.00 -6.79 26.87
N SER A 191 -38.89 -6.98 27.81
CA SER A 191 -40.23 -7.50 27.51
C SER A 191 -41.12 -6.43 26.92
N VAL A 192 -42.12 -6.83 26.11
CA VAL A 192 -43.16 -5.88 25.64
C VAL A 192 -43.83 -5.22 26.84
N PRO A 193 -44.23 -3.93 26.67
CA PRO A 193 -44.95 -3.23 27.73
C PRO A 193 -46.27 -3.92 28.15
N GLY A 194 -46.68 -3.76 29.41
CA GLY A 194 -47.86 -4.39 29.94
C GLY A 194 -47.73 -5.93 30.09
N THR A 195 -48.74 -6.66 29.61
CA THR A 195 -48.75 -8.11 29.69
C THR A 195 -47.86 -8.75 28.62
N SER A 196 -46.74 -9.35 29.04
CA SER A 196 -45.81 -10.04 28.15
C SER A 196 -46.20 -11.48 27.84
N ASP A 197 -47.07 -12.11 28.62
CA ASP A 197 -47.63 -13.44 28.38
C ASP A 197 -48.81 -13.33 27.43
N VAL A 198 -48.72 -13.97 26.26
CA VAL A 198 -49.74 -13.89 25.22
C VAL A 198 -50.25 -15.28 24.88
N ILE A 199 -51.58 -15.40 24.83
CA ILE A 199 -52.26 -16.67 24.61
C ILE A 199 -52.42 -16.97 23.14
N TYR A 200 -52.10 -18.20 22.74
CA TYR A 200 -52.43 -18.71 21.42
C TYR A 200 -53.85 -19.35 21.46
N GLU A 201 -54.74 -18.82 20.61
CA GLU A 201 -56.08 -19.35 20.43
C GLU A 201 -56.55 -19.21 18.98
N ARG A 202 -56.59 -20.34 18.25
CA ARG A 202 -56.92 -20.40 16.82
C ARG A 202 -58.40 -20.04 16.53
N VAL A 203 -59.28 -20.35 17.42
CA VAL A 203 -60.74 -20.14 17.22
C VAL A 203 -61.24 -19.09 18.20
N LEU A 204 -61.64 -17.94 17.68
CA LEU A 204 -62.30 -16.89 18.47
C LEU A 204 -63.67 -17.37 18.91
N ARG A 205 -63.80 -17.78 20.17
CA ARG A 205 -65.10 -18.11 20.79
C ARG A 205 -65.57 -16.97 21.67
N GLY A 206 -66.49 -16.12 21.10
CA GLY A 206 -67.11 -15.01 21.78
C GLY A 206 -66.33 -13.70 21.76
N ASP A 207 -67.00 -12.59 22.08
CA ASP A 207 -66.40 -11.27 22.29
C ASP A 207 -65.64 -11.26 23.62
N ARG A 208 -64.37 -11.55 23.61
CA ARG A 208 -63.48 -11.43 24.78
C ARG A 208 -62.49 -10.30 24.52
N ASP A 209 -62.38 -9.42 25.47
CA ASP A 209 -61.43 -8.29 25.47
C ASP A 209 -60.03 -8.76 25.91
N GLU A 210 -59.46 -9.83 25.30
CA GLU A 210 -58.13 -10.35 25.62
C GLU A 210 -57.24 -10.29 24.40
N THR A 211 -55.93 -10.01 24.60
CA THR A 211 -54.93 -10.06 23.54
C THR A 211 -54.59 -11.49 23.20
N ARG A 212 -54.57 -11.83 21.89
CA ARG A 212 -54.35 -13.20 21.40
C ARG A 212 -53.60 -13.22 20.09
N ILE A 213 -52.94 -14.36 19.90
CA ILE A 213 -52.37 -14.83 18.63
C ILE A 213 -53.25 -15.92 18.08
N TRP A 214 -53.72 -15.79 16.83
CA TRP A 214 -54.57 -16.80 16.19
C TRP A 214 -53.95 -17.53 15.03
N THR A 215 -52.82 -16.99 14.45
CA THR A 215 -51.99 -17.71 13.48
C THR A 215 -50.56 -17.82 13.99
N TRP A 216 -49.96 -18.95 13.74
CA TRP A 216 -48.61 -19.26 14.14
C TRP A 216 -48.01 -20.23 13.12
N GLU A 217 -47.02 -19.73 12.32
CA GLU A 217 -46.31 -20.53 11.34
C GLU A 217 -44.83 -20.48 11.66
N LYS A 218 -44.22 -21.63 11.85
CA LYS A 218 -42.81 -21.78 12.17
C LYS A 218 -42.10 -22.34 10.97
N THR A 219 -41.11 -21.59 10.43
CA THR A 219 -40.33 -21.91 9.23
C THR A 219 -38.89 -22.13 9.65
N GLN A 220 -38.32 -23.27 9.29
CA GLN A 220 -36.90 -23.54 9.40
C GLN A 220 -36.31 -23.69 8.00
N GLU A 221 -35.21 -22.98 7.73
CA GLU A 221 -34.49 -23.02 6.45
C GLU A 221 -33.15 -23.75 6.60
N LEU A 222 -32.75 -24.46 5.53
CA LEU A 222 -31.39 -24.96 5.40
C LEU A 222 -30.47 -23.81 5.06
N ARG A 223 -29.54 -23.49 5.97
CA ARG A 223 -28.58 -22.40 5.82
C ARG A 223 -27.15 -22.94 5.84
N SER A 224 -26.19 -22.12 5.41
CA SER A 224 -24.77 -22.45 5.48
C SER A 224 -24.35 -22.74 6.92
N GLY A 225 -23.57 -23.81 7.10
CA GLY A 225 -23.14 -24.25 8.42
C GLY A 225 -21.78 -23.75 8.83
N GLU A 226 -21.08 -23.07 7.94
CA GLU A 226 -19.73 -22.56 8.15
C GLU A 226 -19.54 -21.22 7.45
N TYR A 227 -18.86 -20.31 8.13
CA TYR A 227 -18.46 -19.02 7.60
C TYR A 227 -16.95 -18.85 7.74
N THR A 228 -16.26 -18.57 6.63
CA THR A 228 -14.82 -18.37 6.59
C THR A 228 -14.52 -16.99 6.01
N LEU A 229 -13.74 -16.21 6.74
CA LEU A 229 -13.20 -14.93 6.30
C LEU A 229 -11.69 -15.05 6.14
N TRP A 230 -11.17 -14.63 5.02
CA TRP A 230 -9.72 -14.49 4.82
C TRP A 230 -9.39 -13.05 4.49
N ASP A 231 -8.30 -12.56 5.06
CA ASP A 231 -7.86 -11.20 4.83
C ASP A 231 -6.34 -11.10 4.71
N HIS A 232 -5.85 -9.97 4.23
CA HIS A 232 -4.44 -9.70 4.05
C HIS A 232 -4.06 -8.37 4.71
N CYS A 233 -2.94 -8.37 5.46
CA CYS A 233 -2.34 -7.17 6.01
C CYS A 233 -0.91 -7.04 5.49
N PHE A 234 -0.59 -5.94 4.81
CA PHE A 234 0.75 -5.73 4.28
C PHE A 234 1.84 -5.58 5.35
N GLU A 235 1.46 -5.19 6.58
CA GLU A 235 2.37 -5.11 7.74
C GLU A 235 2.66 -6.50 8.35
N LEU A 236 1.82 -7.49 8.06
CA LEU A 236 1.91 -8.87 8.53
C LEU A 236 1.86 -9.85 7.35
N PRO A 237 2.75 -9.71 6.33
CA PRO A 237 2.61 -10.41 5.05
C PRO A 237 2.73 -11.93 5.16
N ASP A 238 3.43 -12.44 6.19
CA ASP A 238 3.65 -13.87 6.41
C ASP A 238 2.58 -14.50 7.33
N ASN A 239 1.63 -13.71 7.85
CA ASN A 239 0.60 -14.21 8.76
C ASN A 239 -0.62 -14.70 7.97
N HIS A 240 -1.08 -15.89 8.30
CA HIS A 240 -2.32 -16.44 7.77
C HIS A 240 -3.50 -15.86 8.56
N LEU A 241 -4.24 -14.94 7.94
CA LEU A 241 -5.35 -14.21 8.56
C LEU A 241 -6.70 -14.82 8.17
N GLU A 242 -6.87 -16.11 8.38
CA GLU A 242 -8.11 -16.83 8.20
C GLU A 242 -8.86 -16.95 9.52
N GLY A 243 -10.14 -16.59 9.53
CA GLY A 243 -11.07 -16.79 10.62
C GLY A 243 -12.20 -17.72 10.18
N LYS A 244 -12.61 -18.66 11.01
CA LYS A 244 -13.62 -19.65 10.70
C LYS A 244 -14.58 -19.85 11.86
N GLN A 245 -15.86 -19.87 11.59
CA GLN A 245 -16.91 -20.09 12.60
C GLN A 245 -17.98 -21.03 12.05
N GLU A 246 -18.29 -22.03 12.85
CA GLU A 246 -19.39 -22.95 12.57
C GLU A 246 -20.71 -22.49 13.23
N THR A 247 -21.85 -22.92 12.64
CA THR A 247 -23.18 -22.68 13.18
C THR A 247 -23.40 -23.41 14.50
N LEU A 248 -24.37 -22.97 15.30
CA LEU A 248 -24.80 -23.67 16.49
C LEU A 248 -25.38 -25.05 16.15
N ASP A 249 -25.24 -26.02 17.04
CA ASP A 249 -25.76 -27.36 16.81
C ASP A 249 -27.29 -27.40 16.77
N SER A 250 -27.94 -26.66 17.70
CA SER A 250 -29.39 -26.64 17.84
C SER A 250 -29.87 -25.47 18.69
N VAL A 251 -31.15 -25.16 18.58
CA VAL A 251 -31.87 -24.22 19.43
C VAL A 251 -33.15 -24.89 19.99
N GLY A 252 -33.38 -24.71 21.27
CA GLY A 252 -34.60 -25.18 21.94
C GLY A 252 -35.75 -24.18 21.80
N ILE A 253 -36.95 -24.68 21.56
CA ILE A 253 -38.21 -23.91 21.53
C ILE A 253 -39.34 -24.72 22.17
N GLY A 254 -39.81 -24.27 23.28
CA GLY A 254 -40.88 -24.98 24.01
C GLY A 254 -40.51 -26.45 24.26
N LYS A 255 -41.27 -27.36 23.66
CA LYS A 255 -41.01 -28.81 23.76
C LYS A 255 -40.12 -29.36 22.64
N ALA A 256 -39.79 -28.55 21.63
CA ALA A 256 -39.05 -29.00 20.46
C ALA A 256 -37.61 -28.52 20.52
N THR A 257 -36.69 -29.32 19.98
CA THR A 257 -35.30 -28.93 19.71
C THR A 257 -35.09 -28.90 18.19
N HIS A 258 -34.77 -27.75 17.68
CA HIS A 258 -34.45 -27.56 16.25
C HIS A 258 -32.97 -27.69 16.05
N LYS A 259 -32.54 -28.68 15.30
CA LYS A 259 -31.12 -28.82 14.87
C LYS A 259 -30.83 -27.80 13.81
N LEU A 260 -29.72 -27.06 13.96
CA LEU A 260 -29.21 -26.12 12.95
C LEU A 260 -28.15 -26.76 12.08
N LYS A 261 -27.36 -27.71 12.61
CA LYS A 261 -26.46 -28.56 11.82
C LYS A 261 -27.27 -29.72 11.24
N ILE A 262 -27.77 -29.55 10.03
CA ILE A 262 -28.64 -30.50 9.32
C ILE A 262 -28.29 -30.58 7.83
N GLY A 263 -28.67 -31.67 7.20
CA GLY A 263 -28.62 -31.83 5.74
C GLY A 263 -27.21 -31.77 5.16
N GLY A 264 -26.17 -31.92 5.97
CA GLY A 264 -24.78 -31.80 5.52
C GLY A 264 -24.34 -30.35 5.30
N ASN A 265 -25.00 -29.38 5.96
CA ASN A 265 -24.67 -27.95 5.84
C ASN A 265 -23.31 -27.55 6.45
N ASP A 266 -22.70 -28.44 7.22
CA ASP A 266 -21.29 -28.38 7.61
C ASP A 266 -20.34 -28.31 6.41
N LYS A 267 -20.80 -28.68 5.23
CA LYS A 267 -20.09 -28.59 3.94
C LYS A 267 -20.52 -27.39 3.06
N LEU A 268 -21.50 -26.64 3.52
CA LEU A 268 -21.97 -25.42 2.88
C LEU A 268 -21.25 -24.26 3.54
N GLU A 269 -20.07 -23.95 3.02
CA GLU A 269 -19.24 -22.84 3.45
C GLU A 269 -19.61 -21.55 2.71
N ILE A 270 -19.68 -20.45 3.45
CA ILE A 270 -19.60 -19.08 2.88
C ILE A 270 -18.17 -18.61 3.08
N TYR A 271 -17.44 -18.45 1.98
CA TYR A 271 -16.09 -17.93 1.98
C TYR A 271 -16.06 -16.52 1.39
N GLU A 272 -15.47 -15.58 2.14
CA GLU A 272 -15.31 -14.18 1.70
C GLU A 272 -13.84 -13.73 1.79
N TYR A 273 -13.39 -13.03 0.75
CA TYR A 273 -12.13 -12.32 0.66
C TYR A 273 -12.35 -11.02 -0.15
N PRO A 274 -11.89 -9.87 0.35
CA PRO A 274 -11.30 -9.62 1.68
C PRO A 274 -12.32 -9.74 2.81
N GLY A 275 -11.84 -10.13 4.00
CA GLY A 275 -12.67 -10.28 5.19
C GLY A 275 -13.02 -8.96 5.89
N GLY A 276 -12.38 -7.87 5.47
CA GLY A 276 -12.62 -6.49 5.92
C GLY A 276 -12.26 -6.22 7.38
N PHE A 277 -11.46 -7.07 8.04
CA PHE A 277 -11.06 -6.88 9.44
C PHE A 277 -9.57 -6.49 9.59
N ALA A 278 -8.68 -6.97 8.72
CA ALA A 278 -7.25 -6.78 8.88
C ALA A 278 -6.79 -5.35 8.57
N GLN A 279 -7.53 -4.64 7.74
CA GLN A 279 -7.17 -3.31 7.26
C GLN A 279 -7.80 -2.18 8.08
N ARG A 280 -8.52 -2.52 9.14
CA ARG A 280 -9.13 -1.55 10.07
C ARG A 280 -8.12 -0.90 11.00
N PHE A 281 -6.94 -1.51 11.16
CA PHE A 281 -5.92 -1.13 12.12
C PHE A 281 -4.59 -0.89 11.42
N ASP A 282 -3.86 0.13 11.86
CA ASP A 282 -2.54 0.48 11.37
C ASP A 282 -1.52 0.40 12.53
N GLY A 283 -0.39 -0.24 12.27
CA GLY A 283 0.73 -0.33 13.22
C GLY A 283 1.57 0.94 13.31
N ILE A 284 1.14 2.04 12.67
CA ILE A 284 1.84 3.33 12.63
C ILE A 284 0.88 4.44 13.03
N ASP A 285 1.32 5.39 13.83
CA ASP A 285 0.51 6.55 14.17
C ASP A 285 0.56 7.66 13.09
N ASP A 286 -0.22 8.72 13.28
CA ASP A 286 -0.31 9.86 12.35
C ASP A 286 1.01 10.58 12.09
N ARG A 287 2.01 10.40 12.95
CA ARG A 287 3.34 10.99 12.85
C ARG A 287 4.41 10.02 12.39
N GLY A 288 4.02 8.80 12.02
CA GLY A 288 4.94 7.75 11.55
C GLY A 288 5.60 6.92 12.66
N ALA A 289 5.19 7.08 13.94
CA ALA A 289 5.74 6.28 15.03
C ALA A 289 5.07 4.90 15.13
N PRO A 290 5.83 3.82 15.44
CA PRO A 290 5.27 2.47 15.51
C PRO A 290 4.28 2.27 16.66
N ARG A 291 3.12 1.62 16.35
CA ARG A 291 2.10 1.17 17.29
C ARG A 291 1.81 -0.33 17.16
N PRO A 292 2.75 -1.21 17.46
CA PRO A 292 2.60 -2.65 17.21
C PRO A 292 1.45 -3.31 18.01
N LYS A 293 0.94 -2.66 19.03
CA LYS A 293 -0.22 -3.15 19.81
C LYS A 293 -1.50 -3.09 19.00
N ASP A 294 -1.67 -2.12 18.11
CA ASP A 294 -2.86 -1.94 17.33
C ASP A 294 -3.00 -3.08 16.30
N LEU A 295 -1.90 -3.61 15.78
CA LEU A 295 -1.89 -4.80 14.93
C LEU A 295 -2.36 -6.08 15.65
N GLN A 296 -2.27 -6.15 16.98
CA GLN A 296 -2.80 -7.30 17.72
C GLN A 296 -4.33 -7.32 17.73
N GLU A 297 -4.97 -6.20 17.55
CA GLU A 297 -6.43 -6.11 17.48
C GLU A 297 -7.00 -6.79 16.22
N ILE A 298 -6.21 -6.92 15.15
CA ILE A 298 -6.58 -7.67 13.94
C ILE A 298 -7.03 -9.09 14.29
N PHE A 299 -6.30 -9.79 15.16
CA PHE A 299 -6.61 -11.18 15.52
C PHE A 299 -7.91 -11.28 16.34
N ARG A 300 -8.18 -10.30 17.20
CA ARG A 300 -9.42 -10.25 17.99
C ARG A 300 -10.60 -9.87 17.11
N ASP A 301 -10.41 -8.89 16.23
CA ASP A 301 -11.46 -8.44 15.32
C ASP A 301 -11.81 -9.52 14.30
N ARG A 302 -10.84 -10.32 13.85
CA ARG A 302 -11.06 -11.51 13.03
C ARG A 302 -12.07 -12.46 13.68
N GLU A 303 -11.79 -12.91 14.92
CA GLU A 303 -12.66 -13.82 15.65
C GLU A 303 -14.06 -13.24 15.87
N ARG A 304 -14.10 -11.94 16.21
CA ARG A 304 -15.35 -11.22 16.39
C ARG A 304 -16.15 -11.12 15.10
N THR A 305 -15.51 -10.72 14.01
CA THR A 305 -16.17 -10.47 12.72
C THR A 305 -16.73 -11.78 12.15
N VAL A 306 -15.93 -12.86 12.12
CA VAL A 306 -16.43 -14.16 11.62
C VAL A 306 -17.56 -14.71 12.50
N GLY A 307 -17.48 -14.50 13.82
CA GLY A 307 -18.57 -14.84 14.74
C GLY A 307 -19.87 -14.08 14.44
N LEU A 308 -19.77 -12.77 14.20
CA LEU A 308 -20.91 -11.92 13.82
C LEU A 308 -21.53 -12.36 12.49
N ARG A 309 -20.72 -12.66 11.46
CA ARG A 309 -21.20 -13.15 10.17
C ARG A 309 -21.96 -14.47 10.32
N MET A 310 -21.44 -15.38 11.14
CA MET A 310 -22.15 -16.65 11.42
C MET A 310 -23.45 -16.43 12.22
N GLU A 311 -23.46 -15.51 13.20
CA GLU A 311 -24.70 -15.18 13.93
C GLU A 311 -25.75 -14.52 13.02
N GLN A 312 -25.34 -13.69 12.05
CA GLN A 312 -26.22 -13.13 11.01
C GLN A 312 -26.87 -14.24 10.18
N GLU A 313 -26.10 -15.21 9.73
CA GLU A 313 -26.60 -16.35 8.95
C GLU A 313 -27.53 -17.22 9.79
N GLN A 314 -27.19 -17.48 11.05
CA GLN A 314 -28.00 -18.26 11.99
C GLN A 314 -29.35 -17.60 12.29
N ALA A 315 -29.41 -16.27 12.40
CA ALA A 315 -30.65 -15.55 12.72
C ALA A 315 -31.76 -15.80 11.69
N LEU A 316 -31.42 -16.18 10.48
CA LEU A 316 -32.35 -16.51 9.40
C LEU A 316 -32.80 -17.99 9.39
N SER A 317 -32.15 -18.84 10.18
CA SER A 317 -32.40 -20.30 10.13
C SER A 317 -33.78 -20.69 10.64
N LEU A 318 -34.37 -19.89 11.52
CA LEU A 318 -35.64 -20.18 12.17
C LEU A 318 -36.44 -18.91 12.42
N GLU A 319 -37.50 -18.72 11.67
CA GLU A 319 -38.40 -17.58 11.75
C GLU A 319 -39.83 -18.06 12.04
N ILE A 320 -40.54 -17.26 12.80
CA ILE A 320 -41.98 -17.47 13.06
C ILE A 320 -42.76 -16.28 12.51
N ALA A 321 -43.80 -16.56 11.76
CA ALA A 321 -44.80 -15.58 11.32
C ALA A 321 -46.10 -15.83 12.07
N GLY A 322 -46.74 -14.77 12.58
CA GLY A 322 -48.00 -14.86 13.29
C GLY A 322 -48.90 -13.66 13.04
N ALA A 323 -50.14 -13.81 13.46
CA ALA A 323 -51.13 -12.71 13.46
C ALA A 323 -51.96 -12.73 14.74
N GLY A 324 -52.35 -11.56 15.21
CA GLY A 324 -53.12 -11.39 16.45
C GLY A 324 -53.67 -9.99 16.60
N ASN A 325 -54.22 -9.71 17.78
CA ASN A 325 -54.68 -8.36 18.20
C ASN A 325 -53.76 -7.75 19.29
N CYS A 326 -52.51 -8.19 19.36
CA CYS A 326 -51.56 -7.80 20.40
C CYS A 326 -51.04 -6.35 20.17
N GLY A 327 -51.78 -5.35 20.53
CA GLY A 327 -51.44 -3.94 20.33
C GLY A 327 -50.17 -3.48 21.06
N GLN A 328 -49.76 -4.21 22.12
CA GLN A 328 -48.52 -3.99 22.85
C GLN A 328 -47.22 -4.48 22.11
N PHE A 329 -47.35 -5.21 20.99
CA PHE A 329 -46.23 -5.74 20.28
C PHE A 329 -45.34 -4.62 19.71
N LEU A 330 -44.03 -4.76 19.93
CA LEU A 330 -43.00 -3.79 19.61
C LEU A 330 -41.71 -4.53 19.18
N PRO A 331 -41.17 -4.28 17.99
CA PRO A 331 -39.90 -4.88 17.58
C PRO A 331 -38.78 -4.58 18.58
N GLY A 332 -37.87 -5.52 18.73
CA GLY A 332 -36.78 -5.40 19.70
C GLY A 332 -37.17 -5.83 21.12
N HIS A 333 -38.41 -6.24 21.32
CA HIS A 333 -38.94 -6.69 22.64
C HIS A 333 -39.36 -8.16 22.60
N LYS A 334 -39.35 -8.78 23.79
CA LYS A 334 -39.71 -10.19 23.97
C LYS A 334 -41.14 -10.32 24.49
N PHE A 335 -41.81 -11.37 24.05
CA PHE A 335 -43.05 -11.85 24.63
C PHE A 335 -42.96 -13.35 24.93
N THR A 336 -43.82 -13.85 25.79
CA THR A 336 -43.93 -15.28 26.10
C THR A 336 -45.21 -15.81 25.48
N LEU A 337 -45.10 -16.83 24.62
CA LEU A 337 -46.25 -17.53 24.08
C LEU A 337 -46.76 -18.56 25.09
N LYS A 338 -48.08 -18.63 25.26
CA LYS A 338 -48.76 -19.58 26.14
C LYS A 338 -49.85 -20.30 25.38
N HIS A 339 -50.14 -21.50 25.84
CA HIS A 339 -51.23 -22.38 25.37
C HIS A 339 -51.07 -22.88 23.93
N HIS A 340 -49.90 -22.82 23.39
CA HIS A 340 -49.61 -23.50 22.15
C HIS A 340 -49.22 -24.97 22.43
N PHE A 341 -49.53 -25.88 21.56
CA PHE A 341 -49.33 -27.30 21.78
C PHE A 341 -47.87 -27.74 21.94
N ASP A 342 -46.92 -27.04 21.29
CA ASP A 342 -45.48 -27.34 21.30
C ASP A 342 -44.54 -26.13 21.41
N ALA A 343 -45.02 -24.89 21.23
CA ALA A 343 -44.16 -23.71 21.04
C ALA A 343 -44.24 -22.70 22.20
N ASP A 344 -44.74 -23.09 23.38
CA ASP A 344 -44.75 -22.20 24.56
C ASP A 344 -43.35 -21.85 24.99
N ASP A 345 -42.89 -20.61 24.71
CA ASP A 345 -41.56 -20.12 25.00
C ASP A 345 -41.47 -18.59 24.86
N GLN A 346 -40.27 -18.02 25.03
CA GLN A 346 -39.99 -16.63 24.80
C GLN A 346 -39.53 -16.38 23.35
N TYR A 347 -40.05 -15.32 22.74
CA TYR A 347 -39.77 -14.91 21.39
C TYR A 347 -39.37 -13.44 21.32
N LEU A 348 -38.42 -13.09 20.45
CA LEU A 348 -38.05 -11.74 20.11
C LEU A 348 -38.83 -11.31 18.88
N LEU A 349 -39.57 -10.21 18.99
CA LEU A 349 -40.24 -9.58 17.84
C LEU A 349 -39.22 -8.88 16.94
N THR A 350 -39.16 -9.30 15.69
CA THR A 350 -38.26 -8.69 14.67
C THR A 350 -38.99 -7.69 13.78
N ARG A 351 -40.31 -7.93 13.54
CA ARG A 351 -41.15 -7.07 12.69
C ARG A 351 -42.60 -7.13 13.18
N VAL A 352 -43.28 -5.99 13.11
CA VAL A 352 -44.71 -5.89 13.36
C VAL A 352 -45.37 -5.01 12.27
N GLU A 353 -46.45 -5.51 11.70
CA GLU A 353 -47.34 -4.79 10.76
C GLU A 353 -48.67 -4.56 11.43
N HIS A 354 -49.10 -3.32 11.45
CA HIS A 354 -50.35 -2.86 12.14
C HIS A 354 -51.42 -2.54 11.10
N ASP A 355 -52.65 -2.92 11.39
CA ASP A 355 -53.85 -2.48 10.70
C ASP A 355 -54.94 -2.14 11.73
N ALA A 356 -55.30 -0.89 11.83
CA ALA A 356 -56.33 -0.42 12.71
C ALA A 356 -57.36 0.46 11.96
N HIS A 357 -58.60 0.23 12.25
CA HIS A 357 -59.68 0.91 11.60
C HIS A 357 -60.72 1.42 12.62
N CYS A 358 -61.12 2.67 12.46
CA CYS A 358 -62.12 3.32 13.27
C CYS A 358 -63.28 3.74 12.38
N GLU A 359 -64.38 2.97 12.40
CA GLU A 359 -65.54 3.31 11.57
C GLU A 359 -66.36 4.45 12.16
N PHE A 360 -66.68 5.43 11.36
CA PHE A 360 -67.70 6.48 11.50
C PHE A 360 -67.52 7.55 12.56
N TYR A 361 -67.35 8.73 12.06
CA TYR A 361 -67.67 9.99 12.70
C TYR A 361 -69.13 10.43 12.38
N ARG A 362 -70.00 9.53 11.85
CA ARG A 362 -71.43 9.78 11.55
C ARG A 362 -72.32 8.96 12.48
N SER A 363 -73.37 9.55 13.02
CA SER A 363 -74.40 8.87 13.74
C SER A 363 -75.40 8.26 12.76
N GLY A 364 -75.61 6.94 12.79
CA GLY A 364 -76.67 6.20 12.09
C GLY A 364 -76.17 4.87 11.53
N ASP A 365 -76.80 3.81 11.93
CA ASP A 365 -76.80 2.43 11.45
C ASP A 365 -75.57 1.60 11.76
N ALA A 366 -75.78 0.64 12.66
CA ALA A 366 -74.92 -0.41 13.22
C ALA A 366 -73.74 0.10 14.08
N PRO A 367 -73.42 -0.61 15.20
CA PRO A 367 -72.29 -0.24 16.00
C PRO A 367 -70.97 -0.41 15.20
N PRO A 368 -70.12 0.63 15.19
CA PRO A 368 -68.87 0.56 14.50
C PRO A 368 -68.06 -0.58 15.09
N ARG A 369 -67.58 -1.47 14.26
CA ARG A 369 -66.56 -2.45 14.67
C ARG A 369 -65.19 -1.77 14.49
N ASP A 370 -64.79 -1.00 15.48
CA ASP A 370 -63.41 -0.61 15.63
C ASP A 370 -62.56 -1.89 15.80
N TYR A 371 -61.57 -2.05 14.95
CA TYR A 371 -60.71 -3.21 15.06
C TYR A 371 -59.25 -2.85 15.02
N TYR A 372 -58.44 -3.65 15.68
CA TYR A 372 -56.97 -3.65 15.54
C TYR A 372 -56.53 -5.10 15.34
N GLU A 373 -55.68 -5.27 14.33
CA GLU A 373 -54.93 -6.52 14.12
C GLU A 373 -53.49 -6.21 13.77
N ASN A 374 -52.63 -7.18 14.04
CA ASN A 374 -51.25 -7.12 13.58
C ASN A 374 -50.82 -8.46 13.01
N ARG A 375 -49.84 -8.34 12.10
CA ARG A 375 -49.02 -9.44 11.65
C ARG A 375 -47.62 -9.19 12.19
N PHE A 376 -46.97 -10.24 12.61
CA PHE A 376 -45.64 -10.10 13.19
C PHE A 376 -44.72 -11.23 12.73
N ARG A 377 -43.42 -10.90 12.79
CA ARG A 377 -42.35 -11.91 12.70
C ARG A 377 -41.57 -11.89 14.00
N CYS A 378 -41.11 -13.07 14.40
CA CYS A 378 -40.29 -13.22 15.59
C CYS A 378 -39.35 -14.40 15.43
N ILE A 379 -38.29 -14.41 16.26
CA ILE A 379 -37.36 -15.53 16.40
C ILE A 379 -37.39 -16.02 17.83
N PRO A 380 -36.97 -17.25 18.11
CA PRO A 380 -36.78 -17.71 19.50
C PRO A 380 -35.79 -16.78 20.23
N ALA A 381 -36.09 -16.42 21.47
CA ALA A 381 -35.22 -15.57 22.28
C ALA A 381 -33.86 -16.23 22.59
N ALA A 382 -33.76 -17.55 22.45
CA ALA A 382 -32.53 -18.32 22.59
C ALA A 382 -31.58 -18.16 21.39
N LEU A 383 -32.12 -17.81 20.20
CA LEU A 383 -31.33 -17.56 18.98
C LEU A 383 -30.82 -16.12 19.01
N PRO A 384 -29.49 -15.88 18.90
CA PRO A 384 -28.96 -14.55 18.84
C PRO A 384 -29.49 -13.78 17.62
N TYR A 385 -29.95 -12.56 17.81
CA TYR A 385 -30.33 -11.69 16.70
C TYR A 385 -29.14 -10.86 16.25
N ARG A 386 -28.90 -10.82 14.94
CA ARG A 386 -27.98 -9.87 14.30
C ARG A 386 -28.62 -9.32 13.02
N PRO A 387 -28.42 -8.03 12.70
CA PRO A 387 -28.90 -7.46 11.46
C PRO A 387 -28.14 -8.07 10.28
N GLN A 388 -28.83 -8.29 9.18
CA GLN A 388 -28.18 -8.72 7.93
C GLN A 388 -27.43 -7.56 7.30
N CYS A 389 -26.30 -7.82 6.64
CA CYS A 389 -25.59 -6.84 5.80
C CYS A 389 -26.36 -6.71 4.46
N VAL A 390 -27.34 -5.82 4.43
CA VAL A 390 -28.17 -5.56 3.24
C VAL A 390 -27.93 -4.19 2.63
N THR A 391 -27.33 -3.28 3.39
CA THR A 391 -26.99 -1.94 2.92
C THR A 391 -25.76 -2.03 2.01
N ARG A 392 -25.90 -1.49 0.80
CA ARG A 392 -24.84 -1.53 -0.19
C ARG A 392 -23.63 -0.71 0.26
N GLU A 393 -22.46 -1.31 0.23
CA GLU A 393 -21.19 -0.62 0.42
C GLU A 393 -20.88 0.29 -0.79
N PRO A 394 -20.30 1.48 -0.55
CA PRO A 394 -19.88 2.35 -1.62
C PRO A 394 -18.66 1.76 -2.35
N VAL A 395 -18.70 1.78 -3.68
CA VAL A 395 -17.61 1.29 -4.52
C VAL A 395 -17.10 2.40 -5.41
N ILE A 396 -15.78 2.64 -5.38
CA ILE A 396 -15.09 3.55 -6.29
C ILE A 396 -14.55 2.73 -7.46
N ALA A 397 -15.31 2.70 -8.54
CA ALA A 397 -15.02 1.87 -9.72
C ALA A 397 -13.86 2.38 -10.60
N GLY A 398 -13.33 3.58 -10.35
CA GLY A 398 -12.32 4.21 -11.18
C GLY A 398 -11.18 4.81 -10.37
N ILE A 399 -10.25 5.44 -11.09
CA ILE A 399 -9.17 6.20 -10.47
C ILE A 399 -9.68 7.56 -9.97
N GLN A 400 -8.99 8.10 -8.97
CA GLN A 400 -9.12 9.50 -8.54
C GLN A 400 -7.76 10.16 -8.48
N THR A 401 -7.73 11.48 -8.45
CA THR A 401 -6.52 12.23 -8.10
C THR A 401 -6.66 12.86 -6.73
N ALA A 402 -5.53 13.04 -6.07
CA ALA A 402 -5.45 13.66 -4.76
C ALA A 402 -4.16 14.47 -4.63
N THR A 403 -4.13 15.44 -3.73
CA THR A 403 -2.95 16.24 -3.45
C THR A 403 -2.20 15.65 -2.25
N VAL A 404 -0.89 15.47 -2.37
CA VAL A 404 -0.04 15.03 -1.26
C VAL A 404 0.02 16.11 -0.19
N VAL A 405 -0.18 15.71 1.07
CA VAL A 405 -0.26 16.63 2.21
C VAL A 405 0.67 16.19 3.35
N GLY A 406 0.92 17.10 4.27
CA GLY A 406 1.72 16.84 5.46
C GLY A 406 1.90 18.09 6.33
N PRO A 407 2.68 18.01 7.41
CA PRO A 407 2.91 19.12 8.32
C PRO A 407 3.51 20.34 7.65
N ALA A 408 3.16 21.52 8.10
CA ALA A 408 3.67 22.77 7.57
C ALA A 408 5.21 22.86 7.71
N GLY A 409 5.89 23.19 6.61
CA GLY A 409 7.35 23.31 6.56
C GLY A 409 8.08 22.04 6.13
N GLU A 410 7.41 20.91 6.00
CA GLU A 410 7.94 19.67 5.43
C GLU A 410 7.74 19.63 3.92
N GLU A 411 8.72 19.09 3.18
CA GLU A 411 8.61 18.83 1.76
C GLU A 411 8.28 17.36 1.48
N ILE A 412 8.74 16.45 2.34
CA ILE A 412 8.50 15.02 2.28
C ILE A 412 8.00 14.59 3.65
N PHE A 413 6.82 13.98 3.70
CA PHE A 413 6.27 13.42 4.89
C PHE A 413 5.88 11.96 4.63
N CYS A 414 6.63 11.03 5.22
CA CYS A 414 6.43 9.61 5.01
C CYS A 414 6.67 8.82 6.29
N ASP A 415 6.11 7.60 6.35
CA ASP A 415 6.37 6.64 7.41
C ASP A 415 7.54 5.68 7.07
N LYS A 416 7.81 4.71 7.95
CA LYS A 416 8.86 3.70 7.75
C LYS A 416 8.65 2.77 6.54
N TYR A 417 7.43 2.67 6.01
CA TYR A 417 7.11 1.88 4.82
C TYR A 417 7.14 2.71 3.54
N GLY A 418 7.46 4.01 3.65
CA GLY A 418 7.43 4.94 2.52
C GLY A 418 6.03 5.30 2.07
N ARG A 419 5.04 5.16 2.96
CA ARG A 419 3.67 5.63 2.73
C ARG A 419 3.61 7.14 2.92
N ILE A 420 2.67 7.79 2.27
CA ILE A 420 2.43 9.23 2.35
C ILE A 420 0.96 9.52 2.61
N LYS A 421 0.66 10.76 2.95
CA LYS A 421 -0.71 11.23 3.17
C LYS A 421 -1.19 12.11 2.04
N VAL A 422 -2.49 12.05 1.73
CA VAL A 422 -3.11 12.83 0.65
C VAL A 422 -4.42 13.45 1.09
N GLN A 423 -4.84 14.53 0.44
CA GLN A 423 -6.20 15.06 0.55
C GLN A 423 -6.91 14.88 -0.79
N PHE A 424 -8.07 14.21 -0.77
CA PHE A 424 -8.93 14.05 -1.94
C PHE A 424 -9.64 15.36 -2.27
N HIS A 425 -9.89 15.63 -3.55
CA HIS A 425 -10.55 16.86 -4.00
C HIS A 425 -12.00 17.03 -3.50
N TRP A 426 -12.66 15.92 -3.17
CA TRP A 426 -14.01 15.94 -2.59
C TRP A 426 -14.02 16.10 -1.07
N ASP A 427 -12.89 15.96 -0.39
CA ASP A 427 -12.81 16.15 1.06
C ASP A 427 -12.89 17.65 1.40
N ARG A 428 -14.05 18.05 1.92
CA ARG A 428 -14.37 19.44 2.29
C ARG A 428 -13.96 19.79 3.72
N GLU A 429 -13.62 18.80 4.52
CA GLU A 429 -13.28 18.95 5.95
C GLU A 429 -11.76 18.95 6.16
N GLY A 430 -10.98 18.49 5.19
CA GLY A 430 -9.51 18.48 5.19
C GLY A 430 -8.92 19.88 5.16
N LYS A 431 -7.75 20.04 5.83
CA LYS A 431 -7.06 21.32 6.02
C LYS A 431 -5.70 21.36 5.32
N MET A 432 -5.40 20.40 4.46
CA MET A 432 -4.12 20.25 3.77
C MET A 432 -2.91 20.04 4.72
N ASP A 433 -3.15 19.54 5.93
CA ASP A 433 -2.14 19.31 6.96
C ASP A 433 -1.79 17.83 7.18
N GLY A 434 -2.53 16.94 6.52
CA GLY A 434 -2.39 15.49 6.66
C GLY A 434 -3.12 14.87 7.85
N ASP A 435 -3.79 15.65 8.68
CA ASP A 435 -4.54 15.15 9.85
C ASP A 435 -5.82 14.39 9.45
N ASN A 436 -6.33 14.60 8.23
CA ASN A 436 -7.52 13.94 7.71
C ASN A 436 -7.20 12.87 6.65
N SER A 437 -6.02 12.24 6.72
CA SER A 437 -5.60 11.21 5.77
C SER A 437 -4.96 10.03 6.47
N CYS A 438 -5.29 8.81 6.04
CA CYS A 438 -4.50 7.63 6.40
C CYS A 438 -3.15 7.64 5.67
N TRP A 439 -2.27 6.72 6.06
CA TRP A 439 -1.04 6.44 5.34
C TRP A 439 -1.32 5.60 4.09
N LEU A 440 -1.07 6.15 2.90
CA LEU A 440 -1.26 5.45 1.63
C LEU A 440 0.05 4.85 1.13
N ARG A 441 0.04 3.58 0.76
CA ARG A 441 1.16 2.94 0.06
C ARG A 441 1.35 3.57 -1.31
N VAL A 442 2.61 3.67 -1.75
CA VAL A 442 2.97 4.21 -3.07
C VAL A 442 3.54 3.07 -3.91
N ALA A 443 2.90 2.77 -5.04
CA ALA A 443 3.40 1.81 -5.99
C ALA A 443 4.73 2.30 -6.59
N GLN A 444 5.74 1.44 -6.59
CA GLN A 444 7.05 1.70 -7.17
C GLN A 444 7.21 0.85 -8.43
N ALA A 445 8.04 1.32 -9.38
CA ALA A 445 8.31 0.55 -10.59
C ALA A 445 8.95 -0.81 -10.29
N TRP A 446 9.63 -0.93 -9.16
CA TRP A 446 10.27 -2.16 -8.69
C TRP A 446 10.43 -2.12 -7.18
N ALA A 447 9.96 -3.14 -6.46
CA ALA A 447 9.98 -3.19 -5.00
C ALA A 447 10.38 -4.59 -4.53
N GLY A 448 11.60 -4.73 -3.98
CA GLY A 448 12.13 -5.96 -3.42
C GLY A 448 12.65 -5.73 -1.99
N LYS A 449 13.08 -6.81 -1.34
CA LYS A 449 13.60 -6.77 0.03
C LYS A 449 14.98 -6.07 0.07
N GLY A 450 14.98 -4.75 0.33
CA GLY A 450 16.17 -3.91 0.39
C GLY A 450 16.74 -3.51 -0.98
N TRP A 451 15.96 -3.65 -2.07
CA TRP A 451 16.36 -3.24 -3.42
C TRP A 451 15.15 -2.86 -4.27
N GLY A 452 15.36 -2.07 -5.32
CA GLY A 452 14.30 -1.62 -6.21
C GLY A 452 14.44 -0.16 -6.65
N ALA A 453 13.38 0.39 -7.25
CA ALA A 453 13.25 1.80 -7.57
C ALA A 453 12.37 2.47 -6.52
N PHE A 454 12.78 3.66 -6.04
CA PHE A 454 12.05 4.32 -4.98
C PHE A 454 12.04 5.84 -5.16
N PHE A 455 10.83 6.41 -5.36
CA PHE A 455 10.61 7.85 -5.49
C PHE A 455 9.38 8.27 -4.69
N TRP A 456 9.53 9.27 -3.81
CA TRP A 456 8.42 9.84 -3.06
C TRP A 456 7.72 10.96 -3.85
N PRO A 457 6.40 10.91 -4.01
CA PRO A 457 5.64 12.12 -4.27
C PRO A 457 5.77 13.07 -3.08
N ARG A 458 6.05 14.36 -3.35
CA ARG A 458 6.24 15.38 -2.31
C ARG A 458 4.94 16.11 -2.01
N ILE A 459 4.90 16.79 -0.87
CA ILE A 459 3.79 17.65 -0.48
C ILE A 459 3.50 18.66 -1.60
N GLY A 460 2.22 18.78 -2.00
CA GLY A 460 1.76 19.59 -3.12
C GLY A 460 1.75 18.90 -4.48
N HIS A 461 2.32 17.69 -4.61
CA HIS A 461 2.20 16.92 -5.85
C HIS A 461 0.79 16.33 -5.99
N GLU A 462 0.34 16.21 -7.23
CA GLU A 462 -0.90 15.50 -7.55
C GLU A 462 -0.59 14.03 -7.89
N VAL A 463 -1.28 13.12 -7.21
CA VAL A 463 -1.10 11.68 -7.34
C VAL A 463 -2.37 11.00 -7.84
N VAL A 464 -2.19 9.87 -8.52
CA VAL A 464 -3.28 9.01 -8.98
C VAL A 464 -3.50 7.92 -7.93
N VAL A 465 -4.74 7.82 -7.46
CA VAL A 465 -5.16 6.88 -6.42
C VAL A 465 -6.15 5.88 -7.02
N VAL A 466 -5.91 4.61 -6.77
CA VAL A 466 -6.87 3.51 -6.96
C VAL A 466 -7.31 2.99 -5.60
N PHE A 467 -8.32 2.14 -5.58
CA PHE A 467 -8.90 1.59 -4.36
C PHE A 467 -8.92 0.07 -4.48
N GLU A 468 -8.38 -0.64 -3.49
CA GLU A 468 -8.36 -2.10 -3.47
C GLU A 468 -9.81 -2.62 -3.44
N GLU A 469 -10.19 -3.49 -4.38
CA GLU A 469 -11.57 -3.96 -4.61
C GLU A 469 -12.61 -2.83 -4.77
N GLY A 470 -12.16 -1.58 -4.95
CA GLY A 470 -13.03 -0.40 -5.01
C GLY A 470 -13.46 0.14 -3.65
N ASP A 471 -12.93 -0.39 -2.55
CA ASP A 471 -13.25 0.05 -1.20
C ASP A 471 -12.65 1.44 -0.91
N PRO A 472 -13.49 2.45 -0.61
CA PRO A 472 -13.02 3.80 -0.25
C PRO A 472 -12.05 3.84 0.93
N ASP A 473 -12.10 2.85 1.82
CA ASP A 473 -11.25 2.76 3.00
C ASP A 473 -9.84 2.22 2.67
N GLN A 474 -9.60 1.73 1.42
CA GLN A 474 -8.36 1.09 0.98
C GLN A 474 -7.71 1.79 -0.21
N PRO A 475 -7.28 3.05 -0.06
CA PRO A 475 -6.62 3.80 -1.12
C PRO A 475 -5.15 3.37 -1.33
N LEU A 476 -4.72 3.32 -2.61
CA LEU A 476 -3.35 3.01 -3.03
C LEU A 476 -2.89 4.00 -4.11
N ILE A 477 -1.73 4.62 -3.96
CA ILE A 477 -1.15 5.52 -4.95
C ILE A 477 -0.43 4.70 -6.02
N VAL A 478 -0.79 4.90 -7.30
CA VAL A 478 -0.22 4.18 -8.44
C VAL A 478 0.63 5.05 -9.36
N GLY A 479 0.70 6.36 -9.12
CA GLY A 479 1.53 7.27 -9.92
C GLY A 479 1.30 8.73 -9.56
N SER A 480 1.98 9.61 -10.30
CA SER A 480 1.84 11.06 -10.19
C SER A 480 1.47 11.65 -11.55
N VAL A 481 0.78 12.77 -11.56
CA VAL A 481 0.42 13.52 -12.77
C VAL A 481 0.88 14.96 -12.65
N TYR A 482 1.29 15.53 -13.78
CA TYR A 482 1.54 16.96 -13.86
C TYR A 482 0.22 17.74 -13.90
N ASN A 483 0.25 18.96 -13.37
CA ASN A 483 -0.86 19.91 -13.42
C ASN A 483 -0.36 21.33 -13.68
N ALA A 484 -1.24 22.33 -13.64
CA ALA A 484 -0.90 23.71 -13.95
C ALA A 484 0.10 24.36 -12.96
N GLU A 485 0.17 23.85 -11.71
CA GLU A 485 1.12 24.31 -10.70
C GLU A 485 2.44 23.51 -10.78
N ASN A 486 2.36 22.22 -11.01
CA ASN A 486 3.49 21.31 -11.15
C ASN A 486 3.64 20.91 -12.62
N MET A 487 4.23 21.78 -13.44
CA MET A 487 4.47 21.57 -14.86
C MET A 487 5.70 20.70 -15.11
N PRO A 488 5.77 19.97 -16.25
CA PRO A 488 7.01 19.33 -16.70
C PRO A 488 8.18 20.32 -16.71
N TRP A 489 9.37 19.83 -16.34
CA TRP A 489 10.56 20.68 -16.16
C TRP A 489 11.24 21.16 -17.46
N PHE A 490 10.75 20.75 -18.61
CA PHE A 490 11.13 21.27 -19.93
C PHE A 490 9.90 21.84 -20.67
N PRO A 491 10.08 22.90 -21.48
CA PRO A 491 8.95 23.57 -22.15
C PRO A 491 8.30 22.68 -23.21
N LEU A 492 7.07 22.28 -22.99
CA LEU A 492 6.25 21.57 -23.97
C LEU A 492 5.36 22.56 -24.75
N PRO A 493 5.04 22.26 -26.03
CA PRO A 493 5.47 21.11 -26.83
C PRO A 493 6.83 21.31 -27.54
N ALA A 494 7.56 22.44 -27.30
CA ALA A 494 8.77 22.80 -28.02
C ALA A 494 9.92 21.80 -27.83
N GLN A 495 10.02 21.19 -26.65
CA GLN A 495 11.09 20.25 -26.30
C GLN A 495 10.54 18.84 -26.03
N LYS A 496 9.57 18.38 -26.84
CA LYS A 496 8.94 17.07 -26.71
C LYS A 496 9.86 15.86 -26.92
N GLN A 497 11.03 16.10 -27.52
CA GLN A 497 12.08 15.09 -27.74
C GLN A 497 12.89 14.80 -26.48
N LEU A 498 12.74 15.60 -25.41
CA LEU A 498 13.43 15.39 -24.15
C LEU A 498 12.61 14.47 -23.23
N GLY A 499 13.31 13.56 -22.57
CA GLY A 499 12.79 12.68 -21.55
C GLY A 499 13.81 12.46 -20.44
N GLY A 500 13.39 11.92 -19.29
CA GLY A 500 14.34 11.59 -18.23
C GLY A 500 13.79 11.70 -16.83
N PHE A 501 14.71 11.68 -15.87
CA PHE A 501 14.46 11.83 -14.45
C PHE A 501 15.17 13.07 -13.92
N LYS A 502 14.48 13.86 -13.12
CA LYS A 502 15.03 15.03 -12.45
C LYS A 502 14.51 15.08 -11.03
N SER A 503 15.41 15.05 -10.05
CA SER A 503 15.10 15.28 -8.64
C SER A 503 15.10 16.78 -8.30
N ALA A 504 14.76 17.11 -7.08
CA ALA A 504 14.97 18.44 -6.51
C ALA A 504 15.63 18.28 -5.14
N SER A 505 16.64 19.11 -4.85
CA SER A 505 17.26 19.11 -3.51
C SER A 505 16.27 19.59 -2.47
N LEU A 506 16.27 18.97 -1.29
CA LEU A 506 15.47 19.43 -0.16
C LEU A 506 15.90 20.83 0.25
N HIS A 507 14.94 21.70 0.49
CA HIS A 507 15.16 23.13 0.82
C HIS A 507 15.95 23.90 -0.26
N GLY A 508 16.10 23.30 -1.45
CA GLY A 508 16.76 23.92 -2.60
C GLY A 508 15.80 24.75 -3.44
N THR A 509 16.36 25.52 -4.38
CA THR A 509 15.55 26.22 -5.38
C THR A 509 15.17 25.27 -6.51
N ALA A 510 13.86 25.09 -6.73
CA ALA A 510 13.33 24.27 -7.82
C ALA A 510 13.98 24.67 -9.16
N ASN A 511 14.35 23.67 -9.98
CA ASN A 511 15.06 23.82 -11.25
C ASN A 511 16.52 24.27 -11.19
N GLN A 512 17.06 24.68 -10.06
CA GLN A 512 18.47 25.07 -9.90
C GLN A 512 19.28 23.95 -9.22
N ASN A 513 18.76 23.37 -8.15
CA ASN A 513 19.44 22.34 -7.35
C ASN A 513 18.79 20.98 -7.60
N TYR A 514 19.47 20.10 -8.37
CA TYR A 514 18.90 18.82 -8.77
C TYR A 514 19.94 17.76 -9.13
N ASN A 515 19.55 16.51 -9.08
CA ASN A 515 20.22 15.43 -9.77
C ASN A 515 19.34 14.95 -10.92
N GLY A 516 19.95 14.54 -12.05
CA GLY A 516 19.13 14.14 -13.18
C GLY A 516 19.83 13.30 -14.24
N ILE A 517 19.01 12.59 -15.00
CA ILE A 517 19.38 11.87 -16.21
C ILE A 517 18.42 12.32 -17.29
N VAL A 518 18.95 12.90 -18.35
CA VAL A 518 18.18 13.45 -19.46
C VAL A 518 18.57 12.79 -20.77
N PHE A 519 17.56 12.35 -21.50
CA PHE A 519 17.68 11.85 -22.88
C PHE A 519 17.20 12.93 -23.84
N ASN A 520 17.94 13.20 -24.87
CA ASN A 520 17.51 13.92 -26.08
C ASN A 520 17.50 12.93 -27.22
N ASP A 521 16.31 12.64 -27.76
CA ASP A 521 16.12 11.67 -28.83
C ASP A 521 15.92 12.34 -30.21
N GLU A 522 16.35 13.57 -30.37
CA GLU A 522 16.31 14.26 -31.66
C GLU A 522 17.39 13.70 -32.59
N MET A 523 16.96 13.14 -33.74
CA MET A 523 17.83 12.50 -34.71
C MET A 523 18.99 13.43 -35.17
N GLY A 524 20.23 12.99 -34.99
CA GLY A 524 21.43 13.75 -35.26
C GLY A 524 21.86 14.69 -34.13
N HIS A 525 21.07 14.78 -33.05
CA HIS A 525 21.36 15.57 -31.85
C HIS A 525 21.12 14.74 -30.58
N GLU A 526 21.16 13.42 -30.72
CA GLU A 526 20.95 12.51 -29.61
C GLU A 526 21.95 12.76 -28.47
N HIS A 527 21.47 12.85 -27.25
CA HIS A 527 22.31 13.16 -26.10
C HIS A 527 21.81 12.52 -24.82
N LEU A 528 22.72 11.88 -24.08
CA LEU A 528 22.51 11.44 -22.71
C LEU A 528 23.30 12.35 -21.77
N SER A 529 22.58 13.06 -20.89
CA SER A 529 23.17 13.92 -19.85
C SER A 529 22.90 13.34 -18.47
N ILE A 530 23.96 13.21 -17.66
CA ILE A 530 23.86 12.83 -16.25
C ILE A 530 24.40 13.99 -15.42
N HIS A 531 23.58 14.56 -14.57
CA HIS A 531 23.90 15.69 -13.71
C HIS A 531 23.80 15.33 -12.25
N SER A 532 24.78 15.68 -11.47
CA SER A 532 24.81 15.59 -10.01
C SER A 532 25.01 16.98 -9.41
N GLU A 533 24.13 17.40 -8.53
CA GLU A 533 24.19 18.73 -7.89
C GLU A 533 25.48 18.93 -7.07
N ARG A 534 25.97 17.88 -6.45
CA ARG A 534 27.16 17.96 -5.60
C ARG A 534 28.19 16.89 -5.93
N ASN A 535 27.92 15.63 -5.56
CA ASN A 535 28.87 14.53 -5.69
C ASN A 535 28.29 13.43 -6.58
N MET A 536 29.15 12.83 -7.42
CA MET A 536 28.80 11.68 -8.26
C MET A 536 29.77 10.54 -7.96
N SER A 537 29.24 9.35 -7.60
CA SER A 537 30.01 8.12 -7.44
C SER A 537 29.54 7.09 -8.47
N LEU A 538 30.49 6.45 -9.13
CA LEU A 538 30.27 5.34 -10.05
C LEU A 538 31.12 4.17 -9.58
N ASN A 539 30.50 3.16 -8.99
CA ASN A 539 31.16 1.96 -8.51
C ASN A 539 30.86 0.78 -9.43
N ALA A 540 31.87 -0.03 -9.70
CA ALA A 540 31.75 -1.33 -10.37
C ALA A 540 32.53 -2.34 -9.54
N GLU A 541 31.87 -3.39 -9.07
CA GLU A 541 32.49 -4.44 -8.23
C GLU A 541 33.59 -5.20 -8.98
N TYR A 542 33.56 -5.20 -10.30
CA TYR A 542 34.52 -5.91 -11.15
C TYR A 542 35.16 -4.96 -12.18
N ASP A 543 34.65 -4.90 -13.38
CA ASP A 543 35.23 -4.13 -14.47
C ASP A 543 34.40 -2.94 -14.89
N LYS A 544 35.02 -1.80 -15.11
CA LYS A 544 34.39 -0.63 -15.74
C LYS A 544 35.06 -0.35 -17.08
N MET A 545 34.31 -0.49 -18.18
CA MET A 545 34.74 -0.14 -19.53
C MET A 545 34.07 1.13 -20.00
N THR A 546 34.82 2.01 -20.65
CA THR A 546 34.30 3.22 -21.26
C THR A 546 34.81 3.29 -22.70
N HIS A 547 33.89 3.32 -23.67
CA HIS A 547 34.20 3.47 -25.09
C HIS A 547 33.56 4.76 -25.62
N ALA A 548 34.35 5.57 -26.34
CA ALA A 548 33.88 6.74 -27.04
C ALA A 548 34.24 6.62 -28.51
N GLY A 549 33.27 6.67 -29.42
CA GLY A 549 33.50 6.48 -30.87
C GLY A 549 34.32 7.57 -31.51
N CYS A 550 34.37 8.76 -30.93
CA CYS A 550 35.10 9.90 -31.44
C CYS A 550 36.00 10.55 -30.38
N HIS A 551 35.44 11.25 -29.40
CA HIS A 551 36.21 11.98 -28.39
C HIS A 551 35.74 11.68 -26.98
N LYS A 552 36.69 11.55 -26.04
CA LYS A 552 36.43 11.55 -24.59
C LYS A 552 37.11 12.78 -23.98
N GLY A 553 36.30 13.67 -23.37
CA GLY A 553 36.81 14.85 -22.68
C GLY A 553 36.54 14.76 -21.19
N GLU A 554 37.53 15.11 -20.36
CA GLU A 554 37.36 15.27 -18.90
C GLU A 554 37.84 16.69 -18.53
N ARG A 555 36.99 17.41 -17.76
CA ARG A 555 37.33 18.73 -17.23
C ARG A 555 37.16 18.72 -15.71
N VAL A 556 38.28 18.95 -15.03
CA VAL A 556 38.35 18.95 -13.57
C VAL A 556 38.83 20.32 -13.11
N SER A 557 38.05 21.01 -12.28
CA SER A 557 38.35 22.40 -11.86
C SER A 557 39.42 22.51 -10.76
N SER A 558 39.63 21.43 -9.96
CA SER A 558 40.55 21.43 -8.83
C SER A 558 41.61 20.33 -8.94
N ALA A 559 41.27 19.09 -8.67
CA ALA A 559 42.20 17.95 -8.72
C ALA A 559 41.55 16.71 -9.32
N ASN A 560 42.33 15.99 -10.16
CA ASN A 560 41.95 14.63 -10.59
C ASN A 560 42.85 13.65 -9.86
N ILE A 561 42.29 12.85 -8.95
CA ILE A 561 43.01 11.85 -8.17
C ILE A 561 42.62 10.47 -8.73
N LEU A 562 43.62 9.81 -9.35
CA LEU A 562 43.50 8.43 -9.82
C LEU A 562 44.27 7.51 -8.86
N THR A 563 43.57 6.69 -8.10
CA THR A 563 44.18 5.64 -7.27
C THR A 563 43.99 4.30 -7.96
N VAL A 564 45.07 3.62 -8.28
CA VAL A 564 45.06 2.32 -8.95
C VAL A 564 45.74 1.32 -8.02
N GLY A 565 45.01 0.28 -7.64
CA GLY A 565 45.46 -0.74 -6.70
C GLY A 565 45.42 -0.27 -5.24
N GLY A 566 44.69 -0.96 -4.46
CA GLY A 566 44.55 -0.82 -3.03
C GLY A 566 44.14 -2.18 -2.47
N LEU A 567 44.79 -2.63 -1.38
CA LEU A 567 44.23 -3.71 -0.60
C LEU A 567 42.96 -3.19 0.05
N SER A 568 41.78 -3.72 -0.35
CA SER A 568 40.55 -3.52 0.42
C SER A 568 40.82 -3.94 1.87
N PRO A 569 40.62 -3.08 2.87
CA PRO A 569 40.59 -3.54 4.25
C PRO A 569 39.44 -4.52 4.41
N GLY A 570 39.79 -5.76 4.72
CA GLY A 570 38.99 -6.91 5.10
C GLY A 570 37.48 -6.84 4.96
N GLY A 571 36.92 -7.85 4.28
CA GLY A 571 35.49 -8.03 4.03
C GLY A 571 34.59 -7.72 5.20
N GLY A 572 33.79 -6.71 5.03
CA GLY A 572 32.57 -6.44 5.80
C GLY A 572 31.38 -6.85 4.97
N SER A 573 30.64 -7.82 5.47
CA SER A 573 29.36 -8.27 4.94
C SER A 573 28.38 -7.10 4.75
N GLY A 574 27.84 -6.98 3.54
CA GLY A 574 26.55 -6.39 3.23
C GLY A 574 26.22 -5.07 3.94
N GLY A 575 26.84 -3.99 3.54
CA GLY A 575 26.38 -2.66 3.88
C GLY A 575 25.39 -2.18 2.83
N GLY A 576 24.14 -1.95 3.23
CA GLY A 576 23.23 -1.13 2.45
C GLY A 576 23.87 0.24 2.19
N PHE A 577 23.38 0.92 1.16
CA PHE A 577 23.72 2.33 0.89
C PHE A 577 23.52 3.13 2.17
N ASP A 578 24.59 3.43 2.88
CA ASP A 578 24.54 4.37 3.99
C ASP A 578 24.64 5.77 3.38
N ALA A 579 23.50 6.44 3.27
CA ALA A 579 23.37 7.80 2.72
C ALA A 579 24.15 8.86 3.54
N GLY A 580 24.88 8.42 4.57
CA GLY A 580 25.67 9.22 5.48
C GLY A 580 27.18 9.09 5.33
N ASP A 581 27.70 8.19 4.47
CA ASP A 581 29.13 8.09 4.25
C ASP A 581 29.63 9.35 3.55
N THR A 582 30.10 10.29 4.34
CA THR A 582 31.07 11.28 3.91
C THR A 582 32.21 10.50 3.24
N ILE A 583 32.53 10.85 1.98
CA ILE A 583 33.70 10.34 1.28
C ILE A 583 34.87 10.43 2.25
N ALA A 584 35.32 9.27 2.75
CA ALA A 584 36.50 9.21 3.59
C ALA A 584 37.63 9.87 2.84
N GLU A 585 38.42 10.71 3.50
CA GLU A 585 39.65 11.22 2.91
C GLU A 585 40.43 10.04 2.33
N PRO A 586 41.02 10.18 1.12
CA PRO A 586 41.75 9.09 0.48
C PRO A 586 42.75 8.53 1.48
N PRO A 587 42.83 7.19 1.64
CA PRO A 587 43.77 6.58 2.56
C PRO A 587 45.18 7.05 2.22
N PRO A 588 46.06 7.23 3.22
CA PRO A 588 47.42 7.67 2.96
C PRO A 588 48.09 6.68 1.99
N LEU A 589 48.75 7.22 0.98
CA LEU A 589 49.45 6.53 -0.10
C LEU A 589 50.29 5.33 0.39
N GLY A 590 49.74 4.14 0.34
CA GLY A 590 50.39 2.91 0.81
C GLY A 590 50.25 1.70 -0.10
N GLY A 591 49.62 1.85 -1.26
CA GLY A 591 49.47 0.74 -2.23
C GLY A 591 50.00 1.12 -3.59
N LEU A 592 50.95 0.33 -4.12
CA LEU A 592 51.43 0.46 -5.48
C LEU A 592 50.37 -0.04 -6.45
N GLY A 593 49.58 0.88 -7.01
CA GLY A 593 48.59 0.57 -8.04
C GLY A 593 49.19 0.60 -9.43
N LEU A 594 48.63 -0.22 -10.31
CA LEU A 594 49.02 -0.33 -11.72
C LEU A 594 48.03 0.44 -12.61
N ASN A 595 48.47 1.51 -13.24
CA ASN A 595 47.70 2.15 -14.27
C ASN A 595 48.23 1.77 -15.65
N SER A 596 47.44 1.10 -16.45
CA SER A 596 47.77 0.71 -17.83
C SER A 596 46.92 1.49 -18.83
N VAL A 597 47.57 2.27 -19.67
CA VAL A 597 46.91 3.03 -20.72
C VAL A 597 47.46 2.60 -22.08
N MET A 598 46.57 2.18 -22.97
CA MET A 598 46.88 1.85 -24.35
C MET A 598 46.28 2.96 -25.26
N VAL A 599 47.11 3.63 -26.01
CA VAL A 599 46.68 4.73 -26.88
C VAL A 599 47.13 4.49 -28.31
N PHE A 600 46.22 4.59 -29.25
CA PHE A 600 46.45 4.58 -30.68
C PHE A 600 46.19 5.97 -31.23
N GLY A 601 47.24 6.74 -31.51
CA GLY A 601 47.10 8.12 -32.00
C GLY A 601 47.93 9.12 -31.19
N GLU A 602 47.41 10.34 -31.05
CA GLU A 602 48.07 11.39 -30.26
C GLU A 602 47.52 11.37 -28.81
N ASN A 603 48.43 11.41 -27.83
CA ASN A 603 48.09 11.48 -26.43
C ASN A 603 48.94 12.53 -25.71
N LEU A 604 48.31 13.37 -24.93
CA LEU A 604 48.97 14.30 -24.02
C LEU A 604 48.53 13.94 -22.58
N GLN A 605 49.45 13.51 -21.76
CA GLN A 605 49.18 13.14 -20.38
C GLN A 605 50.22 13.71 -19.41
N THR A 606 49.73 14.29 -18.31
CA THR A 606 50.54 14.71 -17.17
C THR A 606 50.23 13.78 -15.97
N VAL A 607 51.23 13.10 -15.47
CA VAL A 607 51.07 12.13 -14.35
C VAL A 607 52.08 12.43 -13.26
N ALA A 608 51.58 12.50 -12.03
CA ALA A 608 52.39 12.56 -10.83
C ALA A 608 52.35 11.18 -10.13
N GLY A 609 53.38 10.37 -10.21
CA GLY A 609 53.46 9.05 -9.61
C GLY A 609 53.97 7.97 -10.56
N LEU A 610 53.58 6.72 -10.35
CA LEU A 610 53.86 5.58 -11.24
C LEU A 610 52.87 5.52 -12.41
N ASN A 611 53.32 5.38 -13.60
CA ASN A 611 52.54 5.24 -14.81
C ASN A 611 53.03 4.15 -15.74
N HIS A 612 52.10 3.32 -16.24
CA HIS A 612 52.33 2.33 -17.27
C HIS A 612 51.55 2.71 -18.53
N GLN A 613 52.22 2.99 -19.62
CA GLN A 613 51.56 3.39 -20.85
C GLN A 613 52.17 2.70 -22.08
N LEU A 614 51.30 2.19 -22.97
CA LEU A 614 51.66 1.76 -24.32
C LEU A 614 51.04 2.74 -25.32
N ALA A 615 51.90 3.39 -26.08
CA ALA A 615 51.47 4.33 -27.14
C ALA A 615 51.98 3.88 -28.50
N LEU A 616 51.06 3.77 -29.46
CA LEU A 616 51.37 3.48 -30.86
C LEU A 616 51.07 4.77 -31.67
N GLY A 617 52.06 5.62 -31.82
CA GLY A 617 51.93 6.91 -32.46
C GLY A 617 52.77 7.99 -31.77
N SER A 618 52.39 9.27 -31.94
CA SER A 618 53.02 10.38 -31.23
C SER A 618 52.49 10.50 -29.81
N ASN A 619 53.40 10.49 -28.84
CA ASN A 619 53.06 10.64 -27.43
C ASN A 619 53.90 11.72 -26.77
N ILE A 620 53.23 12.63 -26.04
CA ILE A 620 53.87 13.61 -25.17
C ILE A 620 53.44 13.34 -23.75
N GLN A 621 54.35 12.96 -22.92
CA GLN A 621 54.13 12.65 -21.51
C GLN A 621 55.04 13.49 -20.61
N ILE A 622 54.45 14.11 -19.59
CA ILE A 622 55.17 14.82 -18.53
C ILE A 622 54.88 14.14 -17.23
N CYS A 623 55.88 13.44 -16.66
CA CYS A 623 55.79 12.80 -15.35
C CYS A 623 56.49 13.64 -14.30
N ILE A 624 55.80 14.12 -13.29
CA ILE A 624 56.35 14.96 -12.22
C ILE A 624 56.27 14.16 -10.93
N ASN A 625 57.42 13.81 -10.33
CA ASN A 625 57.45 13.26 -9.00
C ASN A 625 57.57 14.42 -7.99
N PRO A 626 56.63 14.60 -7.05
CA PRO A 626 56.64 15.72 -6.10
C PRO A 626 57.90 15.80 -5.23
N LEU A 627 58.53 14.63 -4.96
CA LEU A 627 59.79 14.55 -4.21
C LEU A 627 61.05 14.84 -5.06
N GLY A 628 60.94 14.82 -6.39
CA GLY A 628 61.98 15.15 -7.34
C GLY A 628 62.18 16.66 -7.62
N MET A 629 61.26 17.51 -7.21
CA MET A 629 61.35 18.95 -7.48
C MET A 629 62.46 19.68 -6.69
N ALA A 630 63.12 19.00 -5.76
CA ALA A 630 64.22 19.60 -4.98
C ALA A 630 65.61 19.53 -5.62
N ALA A 631 65.78 18.79 -6.73
CA ALA A 631 67.07 18.68 -7.38
C ALA A 631 67.13 19.41 -8.72
N GLY A 632 68.06 20.28 -8.89
CA GLY A 632 68.20 21.08 -10.13
C GLY A 632 68.78 20.28 -11.30
N VAL A 633 68.22 20.43 -12.50
CA VAL A 633 68.76 19.86 -13.75
C VAL A 633 69.87 20.74 -14.26
N PRO A 634 71.05 20.23 -14.76
CA PRO A 634 72.09 21.07 -15.34
C PRO A 634 71.56 21.88 -16.52
N GLY A 635 71.70 23.18 -16.42
CA GLY A 635 71.20 24.14 -17.47
C GLY A 635 69.89 24.80 -17.14
N PHE A 636 69.19 24.46 -16.05
CA PHE A 636 68.03 25.19 -15.54
C PHE A 636 68.33 25.74 -14.12
N PRO A 637 67.77 26.91 -13.75
CA PRO A 637 67.90 27.40 -12.38
C PRO A 637 67.22 26.45 -11.44
N GLY A 638 68.01 25.76 -10.56
CA GLY A 638 67.50 24.73 -9.63
C GLY A 638 68.03 23.31 -9.88
N ALA A 639 68.86 23.10 -10.92
CA ALA A 639 69.42 21.78 -11.26
C ALA A 639 70.06 20.98 -10.09
N PRO A 640 70.77 21.61 -9.10
CA PRO A 640 71.37 20.86 -7.98
C PRO A 640 70.35 20.19 -7.07
N ALA A 641 69.20 20.81 -6.88
CA ALA A 641 68.11 20.23 -6.03
C ALA A 641 67.42 19.03 -6.69
N MET A 642 67.28 19.04 -8.00
CA MET A 642 66.72 17.86 -8.75
C MET A 642 67.64 16.66 -8.77
N ILE A 643 68.97 16.83 -8.86
CA ILE A 643 69.93 15.75 -8.83
C ILE A 643 69.96 15.04 -7.49
N ALA A 644 69.76 15.78 -6.36
CA ALA A 644 69.67 15.16 -5.04
C ALA A 644 68.38 14.33 -4.84
N ALA A 645 67.26 14.66 -5.50
CA ALA A 645 66.00 13.88 -5.46
C ALA A 645 66.01 12.66 -6.35
N LEU A 646 66.73 12.68 -7.49
CA LEU A 646 67.02 11.49 -8.30
C LEU A 646 67.85 10.45 -7.53
N ALA A 647 68.68 10.87 -6.57
CA ALA A 647 69.43 9.98 -5.71
C ALA A 647 68.64 9.35 -4.56
N SER A 648 67.40 9.83 -4.28
CA SER A 648 66.57 9.33 -3.15
C SER A 648 65.63 8.19 -3.51
N GLY A 649 65.55 7.77 -4.76
CA GLY A 649 64.93 6.49 -5.13
C GLY A 649 63.40 6.42 -5.03
N LEU A 650 62.70 7.54 -5.10
CA LEU A 650 61.24 7.56 -4.93
C LEU A 650 60.55 7.90 -6.27
N GLY A 651 59.91 6.95 -6.89
CA GLY A 651 59.10 7.02 -8.11
C GLY A 651 59.66 6.14 -9.23
N GLY A 652 58.88 5.36 -9.86
CA GLY A 652 59.19 4.54 -11.01
C GLY A 652 58.17 4.74 -12.13
N ASN A 653 58.63 4.61 -13.36
CA ASN A 653 57.82 4.78 -14.56
C ASN A 653 58.08 3.61 -15.53
N MET A 654 57.08 3.07 -16.13
CA MET A 654 57.21 2.10 -17.23
C MET A 654 56.43 2.59 -18.44
N GLN A 655 57.14 2.72 -19.54
CA GLN A 655 56.59 3.15 -20.80
C GLN A 655 57.04 2.28 -21.95
N PHE A 656 56.12 1.93 -22.83
CA PHE A 656 56.41 1.27 -24.08
C PHE A 656 55.91 2.12 -25.22
N THR A 657 56.79 2.64 -26.06
CA THR A 657 56.49 3.55 -27.15
C THR A 657 56.96 2.99 -28.48
N VAL A 658 56.03 2.89 -29.43
CA VAL A 658 56.34 2.55 -30.82
C VAL A 658 55.99 3.77 -31.68
N GLY A 659 57.03 4.49 -32.13
CA GLY A 659 56.88 5.77 -32.88
C GLY A 659 57.74 6.88 -32.32
N THR A 660 57.33 8.13 -32.56
CA THR A 660 58.04 9.32 -32.05
C THR A 660 57.55 9.65 -30.66
N SER A 661 58.44 9.74 -29.68
CA SER A 661 58.11 10.16 -28.32
C SER A 661 59.05 11.22 -27.76
N ALA A 662 58.49 12.12 -26.94
CA ALA A 662 59.24 13.07 -26.15
C ALA A 662 58.89 12.86 -24.68
N ASN A 663 59.86 12.50 -23.86
CA ASN A 663 59.70 12.22 -22.44
C ASN A 663 60.48 13.20 -21.58
N PHE A 664 59.78 13.73 -20.55
CA PHE A 664 60.43 14.44 -19.44
C PHE A 664 60.16 13.68 -18.16
N VAL A 665 61.18 12.98 -17.66
CA VAL A 665 61.06 12.16 -16.44
C VAL A 665 61.89 12.81 -15.31
N LEU A 666 61.24 13.10 -14.21
CA LEU A 666 61.83 13.62 -13.00
C LEU A 666 61.70 12.53 -11.90
N GLY A 667 62.61 11.54 -11.93
CA GLY A 667 62.57 10.40 -10.97
C GLY A 667 63.65 9.34 -11.34
N GLN A 668 63.66 8.15 -10.67
CA GLN A 668 64.52 7.04 -11.08
C GLN A 668 64.03 6.41 -12.38
N GLU A 669 64.93 6.36 -13.35
CA GLU A 669 64.69 5.76 -14.66
C GLU A 669 65.73 4.62 -14.87
N PHE A 670 65.23 3.42 -15.19
CA PHE A 670 66.10 2.35 -15.66
C PHE A 670 65.97 2.25 -17.16
N ASP A 671 67.11 2.59 -17.84
CA ASP A 671 67.14 2.67 -19.28
C ASP A 671 67.90 1.48 -19.85
N ILE A 672 67.27 0.67 -20.65
CA ILE A 672 67.95 -0.28 -21.55
C ILE A 672 67.87 0.35 -22.93
N ASN A 673 68.90 1.08 -23.31
CA ASN A 673 68.98 1.82 -24.57
C ASN A 673 69.52 0.91 -25.68
N LEU A 674 68.59 0.38 -26.51
CA LEU A 674 69.00 -0.39 -27.71
C LEU A 674 68.80 0.41 -29.00
N GLY A 675 68.93 1.75 -28.94
CA GLY A 675 68.59 2.66 -30.01
C GLY A 675 67.09 2.97 -30.08
N PRO A 676 66.56 3.75 -31.01
CA PRO A 676 65.10 3.89 -31.12
C PRO A 676 64.45 2.59 -31.63
N PRO A 677 63.56 1.95 -30.93
CA PRO A 677 62.77 2.38 -29.75
C PRO A 677 63.44 2.05 -28.40
N LYS A 678 63.16 2.85 -27.39
CA LYS A 678 63.57 2.63 -26.00
C LYS A 678 62.64 1.61 -25.32
N ILE A 679 63.22 0.58 -24.66
CA ILE A 679 62.47 -0.41 -23.86
C ILE A 679 62.89 -0.26 -22.42
N GLU A 680 61.93 -0.08 -21.55
CA GLU A 680 62.12 0.11 -20.12
C GLU A 680 61.21 -0.77 -19.31
N ILE A 681 61.73 -1.53 -18.34
CA ILE A 681 60.99 -2.48 -17.52
C ILE A 681 61.35 -2.23 -16.06
N SER A 682 60.36 -1.91 -15.22
CA SER A 682 60.50 -1.80 -13.78
C SER A 682 59.20 -2.24 -13.06
N GLY A 683 59.32 -2.92 -11.93
CA GLY A 683 58.19 -3.30 -11.08
C GLY A 683 58.44 -4.56 -10.22
N PRO A 684 57.60 -4.85 -9.23
CA PRO A 684 57.82 -5.92 -8.25
C PRO A 684 57.73 -7.36 -8.77
N TYR A 685 57.33 -7.59 -10.01
CA TYR A 685 57.25 -8.88 -10.69
C TYR A 685 58.25 -9.06 -11.84
N SER A 686 59.23 -8.16 -11.95
CA SER A 686 60.23 -8.18 -13.00
C SER A 686 61.11 -9.45 -12.97
N ASP A 687 61.26 -10.10 -11.82
CA ASP A 687 62.10 -11.25 -11.62
C ASP A 687 61.43 -12.61 -11.85
N HIS A 688 60.12 -12.63 -12.18
CA HIS A 688 59.44 -13.88 -12.45
C HIS A 688 59.87 -14.44 -13.83
N PRO A 689 60.37 -15.71 -13.90
CA PRO A 689 60.99 -16.26 -15.14
C PRO A 689 60.06 -16.17 -16.37
N ALA A 690 58.75 -16.38 -16.20
CA ALA A 690 57.76 -16.27 -17.28
C ALA A 690 57.62 -14.83 -17.78
N THR A 691 57.65 -13.83 -16.90
CA THR A 691 57.59 -12.39 -17.25
C THR A 691 58.85 -11.94 -17.99
N VAL A 692 60.04 -12.40 -17.54
CA VAL A 692 61.28 -12.08 -18.18
C VAL A 692 61.38 -12.67 -19.61
N VAL A 693 60.90 -13.92 -19.80
CA VAL A 693 60.89 -14.57 -21.12
C VAL A 693 59.93 -13.87 -22.06
N LEU A 694 58.72 -13.50 -21.56
CA LEU A 694 57.72 -12.83 -22.35
C LEU A 694 58.13 -11.41 -22.75
N CYS A 695 58.69 -10.65 -21.83
CA CYS A 695 59.24 -9.33 -22.10
C CYS A 695 60.45 -9.42 -23.07
N GLY A 696 61.27 -10.45 -22.94
CA GLY A 696 62.33 -10.72 -23.90
C GLY A 696 61.84 -11.02 -25.32
N ALA A 697 60.75 -11.84 -25.43
CA ALA A 697 60.12 -12.17 -26.72
C ALA A 697 59.45 -10.95 -27.37
N LEU A 698 58.75 -10.14 -26.59
CA LEU A 698 58.14 -8.89 -27.05
C LEU A 698 59.23 -7.87 -27.50
N GLY A 699 60.28 -7.76 -26.74
CA GLY A 699 61.44 -6.93 -27.08
C GLY A 699 62.11 -7.36 -28.39
N ALA A 700 62.31 -8.65 -28.57
CA ALA A 700 62.91 -9.21 -29.80
C ALA A 700 62.00 -9.01 -31.01
N ALA A 701 60.69 -9.22 -30.85
CA ALA A 701 59.67 -8.99 -31.89
C ALA A 701 59.58 -7.48 -32.28
N ALA A 702 59.63 -6.59 -31.30
CA ALA A 702 59.62 -5.14 -31.54
C ALA A 702 60.85 -4.67 -32.28
N ILE A 703 62.05 -5.21 -31.93
CA ILE A 703 63.30 -4.89 -32.64
C ILE A 703 63.28 -5.43 -34.08
N ALA A 704 62.78 -6.64 -34.28
CA ALA A 704 62.63 -7.22 -35.60
C ALA A 704 61.65 -6.39 -36.47
N TRP A 705 60.52 -5.96 -35.87
CA TRP A 705 59.56 -5.12 -36.55
C TRP A 705 60.11 -3.77 -36.98
N VAL A 706 60.90 -3.11 -36.14
CA VAL A 706 61.51 -1.80 -36.50
C VAL A 706 62.55 -1.98 -37.61
N ILE A 707 63.38 -2.99 -37.56
CA ILE A 707 64.37 -3.25 -38.58
C ILE A 707 63.71 -3.53 -39.95
N LEU A 708 62.63 -4.33 -39.96
CA LEU A 708 61.85 -4.63 -41.13
C LEU A 708 61.02 -3.42 -41.63
N TYR A 709 60.46 -2.63 -40.73
CA TYR A 709 59.68 -1.42 -41.10
C TYR A 709 60.54 -0.34 -41.78
N ASP A 710 61.73 -0.12 -41.24
CA ASP A 710 62.68 0.82 -41.84
C ASP A 710 63.28 0.35 -43.21
N ALA A 711 63.27 -0.99 -43.41
CA ALA A 711 63.75 -1.54 -44.71
C ALA A 711 62.69 -1.52 -45.82
N LEU A 712 61.40 -1.32 -45.49
CA LEU A 712 60.30 -1.27 -46.46
C LEU A 712 60.08 0.11 -47.04
N ARG A 713 59.98 0.21 -48.36
CA ARG A 713 59.83 1.50 -49.08
C ARG A 713 58.43 1.85 -49.53
N GLU A 714 57.48 0.85 -49.45
CA GLU A 714 56.11 1.04 -49.93
C GLU A 714 55.11 0.98 -48.77
N ASP A 715 54.13 1.89 -48.71
CA ASP A 715 53.13 2.01 -47.67
C ASP A 715 52.21 0.77 -47.52
N GLN A 716 51.93 0.04 -48.61
CA GLN A 716 51.14 -1.21 -48.56
C GLN A 716 51.90 -2.34 -47.88
N GLN A 717 53.20 -2.43 -47.99
CA GLN A 717 54.06 -3.42 -47.34
C GLN A 717 54.16 -3.10 -45.85
N ARG A 718 54.27 -1.81 -45.50
CA ARG A 718 54.22 -1.35 -44.10
C ARG A 718 52.89 -1.69 -43.40
N ALA A 719 51.76 -1.54 -44.09
CA ALA A 719 50.43 -1.89 -43.56
C ALA A 719 50.32 -3.41 -43.35
N ALA A 720 50.83 -4.22 -44.28
CA ALA A 720 50.82 -5.68 -44.13
C ALA A 720 51.67 -6.18 -42.93
N LEU A 721 52.84 -5.58 -42.75
CA LEU A 721 53.72 -5.87 -41.61
C LEU A 721 53.06 -5.48 -40.28
N ALA A 722 52.36 -4.33 -40.23
CA ALA A 722 51.65 -3.92 -39.03
C ALA A 722 50.54 -4.89 -38.65
N ILE A 723 49.82 -5.44 -39.65
CA ILE A 723 48.77 -6.49 -39.39
C ILE A 723 49.39 -7.80 -38.87
N LYS A 724 50.56 -8.21 -39.39
CA LYS A 724 51.26 -9.38 -38.92
C LYS A 724 51.75 -9.20 -37.46
N PHE A 725 52.30 -8.03 -37.15
CA PHE A 725 52.78 -7.69 -35.81
C PHE A 725 51.60 -7.66 -34.82
N GLN A 726 50.44 -7.10 -35.22
CA GLN A 726 49.23 -7.10 -34.37
C GLN A 726 48.79 -8.55 -34.06
N LYS A 727 48.77 -9.46 -35.03
CA LYS A 727 48.43 -10.86 -34.82
C LYS A 727 49.40 -11.55 -33.86
N LEU A 728 50.68 -11.22 -33.89
CA LEU A 728 51.68 -11.77 -32.94
C LEU A 728 51.41 -11.24 -31.54
N VAL A 729 51.13 -9.96 -31.39
CA VAL A 729 50.77 -9.35 -30.09
C VAL A 729 49.49 -9.99 -29.52
N ASP A 730 48.45 -10.19 -30.35
CA ASP A 730 47.22 -10.85 -29.95
C ASP A 730 47.45 -12.32 -29.50
N ALA A 731 48.33 -13.04 -30.21
CA ALA A 731 48.69 -14.42 -29.84
C ALA A 731 49.46 -14.49 -28.50
N LEU A 732 50.36 -13.52 -28.27
CA LEU A 732 51.08 -13.43 -26.99
C LEU A 732 50.18 -13.06 -25.81
N LEU A 733 49.25 -12.12 -26.04
CA LEU A 733 48.21 -11.77 -25.06
C LEU A 733 47.28 -12.95 -24.75
N GLY A 734 46.88 -13.72 -25.78
CA GLY A 734 46.12 -14.97 -25.60
C GLY A 734 46.85 -16.00 -24.78
N ALA A 735 48.18 -16.16 -24.98
CA ALA A 735 49.01 -17.03 -24.17
C ALA A 735 49.12 -16.59 -22.73
N MET A 736 49.24 -15.26 -22.49
CA MET A 736 49.19 -14.69 -21.11
C MET A 736 47.89 -15.00 -20.41
N LEU A 737 46.78 -14.81 -21.09
CA LEU A 737 45.44 -15.09 -20.53
C LEU A 737 45.27 -16.58 -20.16
N THR A 738 45.84 -17.46 -20.99
CA THR A 738 45.84 -18.93 -20.77
C THR A 738 46.67 -19.29 -19.54
N ILE A 739 47.83 -18.66 -19.33
CA ILE A 739 48.66 -18.83 -18.13
C ILE A 739 47.91 -18.36 -16.88
N GLU A 740 47.28 -17.18 -16.94
CA GLU A 740 46.49 -16.63 -15.83
C GLU A 740 45.33 -17.53 -15.45
N MET A 741 44.57 -18.07 -16.44
CA MET A 741 43.51 -19.05 -16.19
C MET A 741 44.03 -20.36 -15.59
N ALA A 742 45.15 -20.86 -16.06
CA ALA A 742 45.76 -22.07 -15.50
C ALA A 742 46.24 -21.85 -14.05
N MET A 743 46.78 -20.69 -13.74
CA MET A 743 47.17 -20.31 -12.36
C MET A 743 45.95 -20.17 -11.45
N LYS A 744 44.83 -19.54 -11.93
CA LYS A 744 43.57 -19.45 -11.19
C LYS A 744 42.98 -20.84 -10.92
N ALA A 745 42.99 -21.75 -11.90
CA ALA A 745 42.49 -23.11 -11.75
C ALA A 745 43.34 -23.92 -10.74
N ALA A 746 44.68 -23.79 -10.78
CA ALA A 746 45.57 -24.39 -9.80
C ALA A 746 45.32 -23.83 -8.38
N HIS A 747 45.12 -22.54 -8.25
CA HIS A 747 44.78 -21.90 -6.97
C HIS A 747 43.44 -22.41 -6.43
N GLN A 748 42.40 -22.52 -7.27
CA GLN A 748 41.13 -23.10 -6.89
C GLN A 748 41.24 -24.57 -6.46
N GLY A 749 42.02 -25.39 -7.17
CA GLY A 749 42.29 -26.80 -6.80
C GLY A 749 42.95 -26.92 -5.43
N ILE A 750 43.92 -26.05 -5.14
CA ILE A 750 44.57 -25.97 -3.83
C ILE A 750 43.57 -25.56 -2.74
N MET A 751 42.71 -24.59 -3.00
CA MET A 751 41.70 -24.14 -2.04
C MET A 751 40.62 -25.19 -1.78
N GLU A 752 40.27 -26.02 -2.75
CA GLU A 752 39.35 -27.16 -2.56
C GLU A 752 40.01 -28.30 -1.75
N GLN A 753 41.29 -28.59 -1.95
CA GLN A 753 42.05 -29.51 -1.11
C GLN A 753 42.15 -29.01 0.34
N TYR A 754 42.31 -27.69 0.54
CA TYR A 754 42.30 -27.07 1.87
C TYR A 754 40.95 -27.21 2.56
N LYS A 755 39.84 -27.02 1.84
CA LYS A 755 38.47 -27.22 2.37
C LYS A 755 38.21 -28.69 2.74
N GLY A 756 38.75 -29.62 1.98
CA GLY A 756 38.68 -31.08 2.29
C GLY A 756 39.48 -31.49 3.53
N SER A 757 40.63 -30.87 3.80
CA SER A 757 41.44 -31.15 4.98
C SER A 757 40.99 -30.45 6.25
N ALA A 758 40.30 -29.29 6.13
CA ALA A 758 39.73 -28.59 7.28
C ALA A 758 38.52 -29.31 7.90
N LEU A 759 37.85 -30.17 7.16
CA LEU A 759 36.81 -31.07 7.66
C LEU A 759 37.36 -32.32 8.41
N ALA A 760 38.68 -32.58 8.38
CA ALA A 760 39.32 -33.75 9.01
C ALA A 760 40.19 -33.39 10.24
N GLY A 761 39.90 -32.30 10.93
CA GLY A 761 40.37 -31.98 12.28
C GLY A 761 41.85 -32.28 12.59
N SER A 762 42.80 -31.36 12.29
CA SER A 762 44.01 -31.17 13.09
C SER A 762 44.76 -29.89 12.70
N SER A 763 44.67 -28.90 13.56
CA SER A 763 45.30 -27.58 13.42
C SER A 763 46.67 -27.52 14.07
N SER A 764 47.69 -28.15 13.56
CA SER A 764 49.04 -27.85 14.02
C SER A 764 50.09 -28.57 13.17
N GLN A 765 50.37 -28.16 11.96
CA GLN A 765 51.63 -28.43 11.24
C GLN A 765 51.60 -27.82 9.82
N PHE A 766 51.52 -26.53 9.68
CA PHE A 766 51.59 -25.90 8.35
C PHE A 766 52.40 -24.61 8.41
N GLN A 767 53.72 -24.72 8.50
CA GLN A 767 54.60 -23.54 8.31
C GLN A 767 55.93 -23.82 7.59
N SER A 768 56.20 -24.99 7.06
CA SER A 768 57.51 -25.24 6.45
C SER A 768 57.54 -25.99 5.10
N SER A 769 56.39 -26.34 4.51
CA SER A 769 56.34 -27.08 3.22
C SER A 769 55.89 -26.28 2.00
N ASP A 770 55.42 -25.04 2.18
CA ASP A 770 54.72 -24.32 1.13
C ASP A 770 55.60 -23.70 0.03
N ALA A 771 56.89 -23.47 0.32
CA ALA A 771 57.78 -22.83 -0.66
C ALA A 771 58.29 -23.79 -1.76
N SER A 772 58.32 -25.09 -1.50
CA SER A 772 58.88 -26.09 -2.46
C SER A 772 57.84 -26.56 -3.49
N ASP A 773 56.54 -26.60 -3.09
CA ASP A 773 55.45 -27.03 -3.98
C ASP A 773 55.07 -25.97 -5.03
N TRP A 774 55.23 -24.69 -4.70
CA TRP A 774 55.06 -23.59 -5.66
C TRP A 774 56.13 -23.62 -6.75
N GLY A 775 57.36 -24.06 -6.46
CA GLY A 775 58.46 -24.21 -7.41
C GLY A 775 58.13 -25.25 -8.49
N ILE A 776 57.52 -26.38 -8.12
CA ILE A 776 57.24 -27.51 -9.04
C ILE A 776 56.03 -27.18 -9.95
N LEU A 777 54.98 -26.52 -9.44
CA LEU A 777 53.82 -26.12 -10.27
C LEU A 777 54.19 -25.02 -11.27
N SER A 778 55.09 -24.10 -10.92
CA SER A 778 55.57 -23.06 -11.83
C SER A 778 56.43 -23.61 -12.97
N PHE A 779 57.18 -24.69 -12.74
CA PHE A 779 57.97 -25.35 -13.77
C PHE A 779 57.14 -26.16 -14.80
N GLY A 780 56.02 -26.78 -14.34
CA GLY A 780 55.11 -27.51 -15.22
C GLY A 780 54.36 -26.55 -16.17
N ALA A 781 53.90 -25.43 -15.66
CA ALA A 781 53.22 -24.38 -16.44
C ALA A 781 54.19 -23.68 -17.45
N GLY A 782 55.43 -23.48 -17.03
CA GLY A 782 56.47 -22.89 -17.90
C GLY A 782 56.79 -23.72 -19.14
N ALA A 783 56.85 -25.05 -18.99
CA ALA A 783 57.18 -25.99 -20.10
C ALA A 783 55.98 -26.06 -21.12
N ALA A 784 54.76 -26.06 -20.66
CA ALA A 784 53.57 -26.02 -21.56
C ALA A 784 53.49 -24.69 -22.32
N THR A 785 53.93 -23.59 -21.72
CA THR A 785 53.94 -22.26 -22.28
C THR A 785 55.02 -22.07 -23.36
N LEU A 786 56.20 -22.67 -23.16
CA LEU A 786 57.27 -22.69 -24.17
C LEU A 786 56.81 -23.46 -25.44
N ALA A 787 56.06 -24.57 -25.27
CA ALA A 787 55.53 -25.33 -26.41
C ALA A 787 54.46 -24.57 -27.17
N ALA A 788 53.61 -23.80 -26.47
CA ALA A 788 52.57 -22.96 -27.09
C ALA A 788 53.13 -21.71 -27.80
N MET A 789 54.29 -21.25 -27.40
CA MET A 789 54.98 -20.10 -28.01
C MET A 789 55.86 -20.49 -29.24
N GLN A 790 56.30 -21.72 -29.33
CA GLN A 790 57.09 -22.16 -30.50
C GLN A 790 56.25 -22.31 -31.77
N ALA A 791 54.98 -22.74 -31.63
CA ALA A 791 54.10 -22.91 -32.80
C ALA A 791 53.83 -21.63 -33.63
N PRO A 792 53.56 -20.45 -33.02
CA PRO A 792 53.37 -19.18 -33.75
C PRO A 792 54.67 -18.61 -34.38
N LEU A 793 55.84 -18.89 -33.73
CA LEU A 793 57.13 -18.40 -34.22
C LEU A 793 57.63 -19.21 -35.43
N GLU A 794 57.37 -20.53 -35.43
CA GLU A 794 57.69 -21.38 -36.60
C GLU A 794 56.83 -21.05 -37.84
N THR A 795 55.59 -20.56 -37.63
CA THR A 795 54.69 -20.19 -38.73
C THR A 795 55.09 -18.85 -39.39
N ILE A 796 55.80 -18.01 -38.66
CA ILE A 796 56.28 -16.66 -39.17
C ILE A 796 57.67 -16.80 -39.84
N GLY A 797 58.46 -17.78 -39.50
CA GLY A 797 59.78 -18.03 -40.07
C GLY A 797 59.74 -18.81 -41.40
N ALA A 798 58.57 -19.36 -41.77
CA ALA A 798 58.41 -20.11 -42.99
C ALA A 798 57.77 -19.37 -44.17
N GLU A 799 57.34 -18.06 -43.99
CA GLU A 799 57.01 -17.09 -45.03
C GLU A 799 58.05 -15.95 -45.06
#